data_4ac16935b10ff4a6a7f87d6ef0ef2623
#
_entry.id   4ac16935b10ff4a6a7f87d6ef0ef2623
#
_cell.length_a   1.000
_cell.length_b   1.000
_cell.length_c   1.000
_cell.angle_alpha   90.00
_cell.angle_beta   90.00
_cell.angle_gamma   90.00
#
_symmetry.space_group_name_H-M   'P 1'
#
loop_
_entity.id
_entity.type
_entity.pdbx_description
1 polymer ?
#
loop_
_entity_poly.entity_id
_entity_poly.type
_entity_poly.pdbx_seq_one_letter_code
_entity_poly.pdbx_strand_id
1 'polypeptide(L)'
;MSSNIAKRLLVLALAPALFMVLSAPSFQDYAPPHSEPGPATDTINFSAFDVGIASRELEAGAMDMYIFSLKTPAAEALQGNPDITVYQAPASTTSIVLNPAPAREGELNPLSIREVRQAIQYVVNRPFIAQEIYKGFALPMLTHVSPSDFDYLTVYNLARESRISYDPELAADMVEGAMTEAGAVMQDGFWHFNEQRVDLKFIVRTEDERWDIGNDLRANLETLGFSVTLLPRQFGPAIFTVYGTDPQLFEWHLYTEGWGRGAPQRYDFGNINSMCSPWLGNMPGWQEVGFWQYESAELDELGQRVFTGDFDGLEERNRLYVETTEKCLEESVRIWVVTAVNNLPAVSNIEGITEDVISGPRSFWTLREAHIPGNTDELNVGNLWVWTNRTTWNPVGGFGDVYSNDIWNNVRDTPMATHPFTGVPIPFRADYEVESAGPGASLDVPADAFAWDAGASSWSSVPSDTRATSKVTFDYSKYFQSNWHHGRPITMADVIYPIAQTFDLVYNEEKADIEVSISTTSKPFTDTFRGFRITDDNRLEVYVDYWHFVEDYIAQYASITGVSMPWEVLAAMDDMVFEQRIVAYSDTAAARFNVDPISLVLDRFARLTRNTLRDFAEDGRLPDNVFDVNGTSLVSDEEASERYAAAIEWFSDKGHMIISNGPYLLETFDSSAQFAQIQAFRDSGYPFKPGDLYYGKPPTLRITAVEGASLVEGSGMSATVSVDGPGELSVQYVFQDPATGEIIASGPAQAGSAGEFGVNVSADVAAGLAGDLYHLYLAAYSDQLSTLVEQRVDVEFGEAMQPTEEVQPTAQAEATPTTAPTDGDSEDEGGTTTILITAVAGAAVLALALGLALLIMRSRRRPE
;
A
#
# COMPACT_ATOMS: atom_id res chain seq x y z
N MET A 1 67.22 1.18 3.38
CA MET A 1 65.96 1.69 4.08
C MET A 1 65.66 3.05 3.53
N SER A 2 65.17 3.15 2.32
CA SER A 2 64.62 4.40 1.73
C SER A 2 64.07 4.17 0.31
N SER A 3 63.13 3.23 0.11
CA SER A 3 62.45 3.10 -1.16
C SER A 3 61.00 2.55 -1.07
N ASN A 4 60.49 2.36 0.14
CA ASN A 4 59.13 1.81 0.34
C ASN A 4 58.13 2.80 0.97
N ILE A 5 58.52 4.04 1.21
CA ILE A 5 57.62 5.09 1.74
C ILE A 5 57.04 5.93 0.59
N ALA A 6 57.77 6.04 -0.55
CA ALA A 6 57.25 6.79 -1.70
C ALA A 6 56.19 6.05 -2.56
N LYS A 7 55.99 4.74 -2.36
CA LYS A 7 54.96 3.98 -3.07
C LYS A 7 53.64 3.84 -2.31
N ARG A 8 53.57 4.26 -1.04
CA ARG A 8 52.35 4.29 -0.25
C ARG A 8 51.65 5.67 -0.18
N LEU A 9 52.32 6.71 -0.66
CA LEU A 9 51.78 8.07 -0.74
C LEU A 9 51.28 8.46 -2.15
N LEU A 10 51.34 7.55 -3.13
CA LEU A 10 50.83 7.80 -4.48
C LEU A 10 49.53 7.03 -4.77
N VAL A 11 48.93 6.36 -3.81
CA VAL A 11 47.62 5.66 -3.94
C VAL A 11 46.50 6.38 -3.16
N LEU A 12 46.86 7.43 -2.40
CA LEU A 12 45.89 8.21 -1.59
C LEU A 12 45.61 9.61 -2.18
N ALA A 13 45.92 9.87 -3.46
CA ALA A 13 45.70 11.18 -4.07
C ALA A 13 45.02 11.10 -5.46
N LEU A 14 44.28 10.03 -5.76
CA LEU A 14 43.47 9.92 -6.95
C LEU A 14 42.24 9.05 -6.67
N ALA A 15 41.43 9.49 -5.71
CA ALA A 15 39.98 9.30 -5.75
C ALA A 15 39.40 10.68 -6.11
N PRO A 16 39.30 11.06 -7.39
CA PRO A 16 38.34 12.06 -7.77
C PRO A 16 36.97 11.40 -7.50
N ALA A 17 36.16 12.07 -6.72
CA ALA A 17 34.75 11.86 -6.72
C ALA A 17 34.29 11.69 -8.16
N LEU A 18 34.06 10.45 -8.57
CA LEU A 18 33.20 10.12 -9.69
C LEU A 18 31.78 10.34 -9.12
N PHE A 19 31.37 11.62 -9.01
CA PHE A 19 29.98 11.94 -9.18
C PHE A 19 29.65 11.40 -10.57
N MET A 20 29.12 10.18 -10.63
CA MET A 20 28.25 9.84 -11.72
C MET A 20 27.12 10.88 -11.65
N VAL A 21 27.23 11.87 -12.48
CA VAL A 21 26.05 12.52 -13.02
C VAL A 21 25.31 11.36 -13.68
N LEU A 22 24.40 10.75 -12.93
CA LEU A 22 23.31 9.97 -13.51
C LEU A 22 22.75 10.92 -14.56
N SER A 23 23.02 10.65 -15.83
CA SER A 23 22.32 11.30 -16.92
C SER A 23 20.87 11.05 -16.62
N ALA A 24 20.17 12.12 -16.18
CA ALA A 24 18.72 12.09 -16.04
C ALA A 24 18.19 11.45 -17.33
N PRO A 25 17.31 10.45 -17.25
CA PRO A 25 16.65 9.92 -18.44
C PRO A 25 16.13 11.14 -19.20
N SER A 26 16.29 11.14 -20.52
CA SER A 26 15.76 12.21 -21.36
C SER A 26 14.25 12.25 -21.13
N PHE A 27 13.80 13.20 -20.29
CA PHE A 27 12.38 13.44 -20.05
C PHE A 27 11.73 13.70 -21.39
N GLN A 28 10.77 12.89 -21.77
CA GLN A 28 9.90 13.17 -22.91
C GLN A 28 9.27 14.53 -22.67
N ASP A 29 9.35 15.41 -23.64
CA ASP A 29 8.77 16.73 -23.86
C ASP A 29 7.75 17.31 -22.87
N TYR A 30 7.93 17.15 -21.54
CA TYR A 30 7.12 17.84 -20.53
C TYR A 30 7.60 19.29 -20.42
N ALA A 31 6.70 20.22 -20.71
CA ALA A 31 6.94 21.66 -20.56
C ALA A 31 6.15 22.17 -19.35
N PRO A 32 6.83 22.50 -18.24
CA PRO A 32 6.16 23.07 -17.07
C PRO A 32 5.32 24.30 -17.47
N PRO A 33 4.07 24.45 -16.96
CA PRO A 33 3.18 25.51 -17.38
C PRO A 33 3.65 26.90 -16.90
N HIS A 34 4.41 26.96 -15.82
CA HIS A 34 4.98 28.17 -15.24
C HIS A 34 6.22 27.86 -14.40
N SER A 35 6.87 28.89 -13.86
CA SER A 35 8.08 28.79 -13.03
C SER A 35 7.88 29.27 -11.59
N GLU A 36 6.66 29.52 -11.17
CA GLU A 36 6.33 29.94 -9.80
C GLU A 36 6.49 28.77 -8.84
N PRO A 37 6.88 28.98 -7.55
CA PRO A 37 6.87 27.94 -6.54
C PRO A 37 5.49 27.29 -6.37
N GLY A 38 5.48 26.01 -5.98
CA GLY A 38 4.24 25.26 -5.78
C GLY A 38 3.88 24.36 -6.96
N PRO A 39 2.63 23.91 -7.05
CA PRO A 39 2.18 22.93 -8.02
C PRO A 39 1.86 23.53 -9.40
N ALA A 40 1.66 22.67 -10.39
CA ALA A 40 1.37 23.07 -11.78
C ALA A 40 -0.03 23.70 -11.97
N THR A 41 -1.02 23.23 -11.20
CA THR A 41 -2.42 23.69 -11.27
C THR A 41 -2.78 24.49 -10.01
N ASP A 42 -3.57 25.55 -10.16
CA ASP A 42 -3.94 26.41 -9.04
C ASP A 42 -4.96 25.77 -8.11
N THR A 43 -5.92 25.01 -8.66
CA THR A 43 -6.99 24.40 -7.88
C THR A 43 -7.22 22.95 -8.29
N ILE A 44 -7.34 22.04 -7.32
CA ILE A 44 -7.82 20.69 -7.57
C ILE A 44 -9.13 20.47 -6.81
N ASN A 45 -10.16 20.07 -7.56
CA ASN A 45 -11.47 19.69 -7.03
C ASN A 45 -11.59 18.18 -6.96
N PHE A 46 -11.79 17.62 -5.77
CA PHE A 46 -12.09 16.21 -5.56
C PHE A 46 -13.59 16.02 -5.39
N SER A 47 -14.16 15.11 -6.18
CA SER A 47 -15.59 14.75 -6.12
C SER A 47 -15.78 13.23 -6.14
N ALA A 48 -16.79 12.73 -5.44
CA ALA A 48 -17.10 11.31 -5.43
C ALA A 48 -17.99 10.91 -6.62
N PHE A 49 -17.58 9.82 -7.28
CA PHE A 49 -18.34 9.19 -8.35
C PHE A 49 -18.40 7.67 -8.15
N ASP A 50 -19.60 7.12 -8.22
CA ASP A 50 -19.80 5.68 -8.21
C ASP A 50 -19.12 5.02 -9.43
N VAL A 51 -18.46 3.87 -9.21
CA VAL A 51 -17.73 3.14 -10.26
C VAL A 51 -18.59 2.84 -11.49
N GLY A 52 -19.90 2.59 -11.29
CA GLY A 52 -20.84 2.26 -12.37
C GLY A 52 -21.19 3.42 -13.30
N ILE A 53 -20.88 4.67 -12.89
CA ILE A 53 -21.17 5.87 -13.70
C ILE A 53 -19.88 6.64 -14.09
N ALA A 54 -18.77 6.39 -13.41
CA ALA A 54 -17.56 7.19 -13.53
C ALA A 54 -17.06 7.34 -14.98
N SER A 55 -17.10 6.28 -15.80
CA SER A 55 -16.71 6.37 -17.22
C SER A 55 -17.55 7.36 -18.01
N ARG A 56 -18.87 7.41 -17.78
CA ARG A 56 -19.77 8.33 -18.46
C ARG A 56 -19.62 9.77 -17.99
N GLU A 57 -19.36 9.96 -16.70
CA GLU A 57 -19.11 11.30 -16.13
C GLU A 57 -17.78 11.88 -16.64
N LEU A 58 -16.77 11.04 -16.84
CA LEU A 58 -15.51 11.43 -17.48
C LEU A 58 -15.75 11.85 -18.96
N GLU A 59 -16.48 11.04 -19.75
CA GLU A 59 -16.85 11.37 -21.14
C GLU A 59 -17.71 12.64 -21.24
N ALA A 60 -18.50 12.95 -20.21
CA ALA A 60 -19.31 14.16 -20.13
C ALA A 60 -18.52 15.39 -19.70
N GLY A 61 -17.23 15.24 -19.31
CA GLY A 61 -16.38 16.34 -18.84
C GLY A 61 -16.70 16.80 -17.41
N ALA A 62 -17.31 15.93 -16.58
CA ALA A 62 -17.56 16.22 -15.16
C ALA A 62 -16.29 16.08 -14.30
N MET A 63 -15.26 15.42 -14.81
CA MET A 63 -13.93 15.28 -14.23
C MET A 63 -12.89 15.13 -15.33
N ASP A 64 -11.62 15.42 -15.00
CA ASP A 64 -10.48 15.30 -15.91
C ASP A 64 -9.73 13.98 -15.71
N MET A 65 -9.79 13.40 -14.51
CA MET A 65 -9.24 12.08 -14.20
C MET A 65 -10.04 11.39 -13.10
N TYR A 66 -10.05 10.05 -13.12
CA TYR A 66 -10.65 9.21 -12.09
C TYR A 66 -9.56 8.35 -11.43
N ILE A 67 -9.30 8.60 -10.16
CA ILE A 67 -8.20 7.95 -9.41
C ILE A 67 -8.62 6.70 -8.65
N PHE A 68 -9.87 6.25 -8.79
CA PHE A 68 -10.31 4.93 -8.39
C PHE A 68 -10.45 4.03 -9.63
N SER A 69 -10.34 2.69 -9.47
CA SER A 69 -10.37 1.78 -10.61
C SER A 69 -11.76 1.70 -11.24
N LEU A 70 -11.84 1.83 -12.57
CA LEU A 70 -13.00 1.38 -13.33
C LEU A 70 -13.06 -0.15 -13.35
N LYS A 71 -14.28 -0.72 -13.37
CA LYS A 71 -14.46 -2.13 -13.71
C LYS A 71 -13.95 -2.41 -15.13
N THR A 72 -13.39 -3.58 -15.34
CA THR A 72 -12.78 -3.97 -16.62
C THR A 72 -13.68 -3.71 -17.85
N PRO A 73 -14.99 -4.07 -17.87
CA PRO A 73 -15.83 -3.79 -19.03
C PRO A 73 -16.02 -2.29 -19.34
N ALA A 74 -16.01 -1.43 -18.31
CA ALA A 74 -16.10 0.01 -18.49
C ALA A 74 -14.78 0.60 -19.03
N ALA A 75 -13.65 0.08 -18.59
CA ALA A 75 -12.33 0.47 -19.09
C ALA A 75 -12.14 0.02 -20.57
N GLU A 76 -12.54 -1.21 -20.91
CA GLU A 76 -12.51 -1.71 -22.29
C GLU A 76 -13.39 -0.86 -23.24
N ALA A 77 -14.54 -0.40 -22.77
CA ALA A 77 -15.41 0.47 -23.57
C ALA A 77 -14.80 1.82 -23.89
N LEU A 78 -13.87 2.33 -23.04
CA LEU A 78 -13.12 3.56 -23.28
C LEU A 78 -11.91 3.37 -24.20
N GLN A 79 -11.46 2.12 -24.42
CA GLN A 79 -10.37 1.85 -25.36
C GLN A 79 -10.78 2.25 -26.76
N GLY A 80 -9.96 3.10 -27.39
CA GLY A 80 -10.24 3.65 -28.72
C GLY A 80 -10.97 5.00 -28.71
N ASN A 81 -11.38 5.52 -27.55
CA ASN A 81 -11.78 6.92 -27.42
C ASN A 81 -10.52 7.79 -27.45
N PRO A 82 -10.29 8.63 -28.48
CA PRO A 82 -9.06 9.43 -28.60
C PRO A 82 -8.93 10.51 -27.53
N ASP A 83 -10.02 10.86 -26.87
CA ASP A 83 -10.07 11.91 -25.84
C ASP A 83 -9.78 11.39 -24.43
N ILE A 84 -9.65 10.05 -24.28
CA ILE A 84 -9.42 9.41 -22.97
C ILE A 84 -8.25 8.43 -23.06
N THR A 85 -7.35 8.52 -22.09
CA THR A 85 -6.28 7.54 -21.85
C THR A 85 -6.61 6.74 -20.60
N VAL A 86 -6.59 5.40 -20.71
CA VAL A 86 -6.75 4.50 -19.56
C VAL A 86 -5.37 4.01 -19.13
N TYR A 87 -4.90 4.48 -17.99
CA TYR A 87 -3.67 4.02 -17.37
C TYR A 87 -3.93 2.72 -16.61
N GLN A 88 -2.94 1.84 -16.57
CA GLN A 88 -3.04 0.55 -15.88
C GLN A 88 -1.89 0.38 -14.91
N ALA A 89 -2.21 -0.01 -13.66
CA ALA A 89 -1.21 -0.21 -12.62
C ALA A 89 -1.66 -1.31 -11.64
N PRO A 90 -0.74 -2.11 -11.07
CA PRO A 90 -1.05 -3.15 -10.08
C PRO A 90 -1.35 -2.52 -8.71
N ALA A 91 -2.34 -1.61 -8.67
CA ALA A 91 -2.54 -0.64 -7.59
C ALA A 91 -3.46 -1.13 -6.44
N SER A 92 -3.95 -2.36 -6.48
CA SER A 92 -4.70 -2.93 -5.37
C SER A 92 -4.49 -4.42 -5.20
N THR A 93 -4.71 -4.89 -3.95
CA THR A 93 -4.71 -6.31 -3.61
C THR A 93 -6.07 -6.69 -3.05
N THR A 94 -6.49 -7.92 -3.33
CA THR A 94 -7.70 -8.52 -2.74
C THR A 94 -7.31 -9.73 -1.92
N SER A 95 -7.88 -9.82 -0.72
CA SER A 95 -7.73 -10.94 0.20
C SER A 95 -9.06 -11.34 0.84
N ILE A 96 -9.08 -12.51 1.47
CA ILE A 96 -10.17 -12.98 2.32
C ILE A 96 -9.65 -13.04 3.74
N VAL A 97 -10.20 -12.23 4.63
CA VAL A 97 -9.91 -12.29 6.07
C VAL A 97 -10.84 -13.29 6.72
N LEU A 98 -10.27 -14.17 7.52
CA LEU A 98 -10.98 -15.20 8.28
C LEU A 98 -11.02 -14.81 9.76
N ASN A 99 -12.11 -15.10 10.42
CA ASN A 99 -12.27 -14.89 11.87
C ASN A 99 -11.88 -16.17 12.64
N PRO A 100 -10.65 -16.26 13.20
CA PRO A 100 -10.17 -17.45 13.86
C PRO A 100 -10.57 -17.53 15.36
N ALA A 101 -11.43 -16.64 15.85
CA ALA A 101 -11.83 -16.60 17.26
C ALA A 101 -12.45 -17.95 17.71
N PRO A 102 -12.10 -18.45 18.88
CA PRO A 102 -12.73 -19.66 19.42
C PRO A 102 -14.18 -19.39 19.80
N ALA A 103 -15.05 -20.33 19.47
CA ALA A 103 -16.46 -20.26 19.85
C ALA A 103 -16.67 -20.44 21.35
N ARG A 104 -17.85 -20.06 21.84
CA ARG A 104 -18.28 -20.31 23.21
C ARG A 104 -18.47 -21.79 23.45
N GLU A 105 -18.47 -22.20 24.73
CA GLU A 105 -18.72 -23.60 25.09
C GLU A 105 -20.07 -24.08 24.51
N GLY A 106 -20.03 -25.18 23.78
CA GLY A 106 -21.18 -25.79 23.11
C GLY A 106 -21.45 -25.30 21.69
N GLU A 107 -20.66 -24.34 21.17
CA GLU A 107 -20.70 -23.84 19.79
C GLU A 107 -19.40 -24.20 19.07
N LEU A 108 -19.38 -24.16 17.75
CA LEU A 108 -18.20 -24.39 16.93
C LEU A 108 -18.04 -23.26 15.90
N ASN A 109 -16.89 -22.57 15.95
CA ASN A 109 -16.39 -21.80 14.82
C ASN A 109 -15.39 -22.66 14.05
N PRO A 110 -15.69 -23.13 12.82
CA PRO A 110 -14.77 -23.97 12.07
C PRO A 110 -13.48 -23.22 11.72
N LEU A 111 -13.52 -21.88 11.61
CA LEU A 111 -12.34 -21.08 11.29
C LEU A 111 -11.39 -20.90 12.48
N SER A 112 -11.74 -21.32 13.69
CA SER A 112 -10.80 -21.44 14.80
C SER A 112 -9.82 -22.61 14.59
N ILE A 113 -10.16 -23.57 13.71
CA ILE A 113 -9.34 -24.72 13.38
C ILE A 113 -8.42 -24.35 12.22
N ARG A 114 -7.09 -24.44 12.45
CA ARG A 114 -6.08 -24.02 11.44
C ARG A 114 -6.19 -24.84 10.15
N GLU A 115 -6.39 -26.12 10.24
CA GLU A 115 -6.52 -27.04 9.11
C GLU A 115 -7.73 -26.68 8.22
N VAL A 116 -8.82 -26.17 8.80
CA VAL A 116 -9.97 -25.64 8.04
C VAL A 116 -9.60 -24.35 7.32
N ARG A 117 -8.86 -23.45 7.98
CA ARG A 117 -8.40 -22.22 7.32
C ARG A 117 -7.44 -22.54 6.16
N GLN A 118 -6.52 -23.48 6.36
CA GLN A 118 -5.63 -23.98 5.31
C GLN A 118 -6.41 -24.61 4.15
N ALA A 119 -7.43 -25.42 4.44
CA ALA A 119 -8.28 -26.00 3.40
C ALA A 119 -8.95 -24.95 2.51
N ILE A 120 -9.32 -23.78 3.04
CA ILE A 120 -9.93 -22.70 2.25
C ILE A 120 -8.94 -22.17 1.20
N GLN A 121 -7.63 -22.24 1.40
CA GLN A 121 -6.63 -21.87 0.39
C GLN A 121 -6.83 -22.64 -0.93
N TYR A 122 -7.24 -23.92 -0.84
CA TYR A 122 -7.42 -24.82 -1.98
C TYR A 122 -8.77 -24.66 -2.69
N VAL A 123 -9.72 -23.93 -2.12
CA VAL A 123 -11.00 -23.59 -2.79
C VAL A 123 -11.08 -22.16 -3.28
N VAL A 124 -10.04 -21.36 -3.11
CA VAL A 124 -9.89 -20.05 -3.77
C VAL A 124 -9.29 -20.28 -5.15
N ASN A 125 -10.12 -20.20 -6.19
CA ASN A 125 -9.69 -20.41 -7.59
C ASN A 125 -9.04 -19.15 -8.17
N ARG A 126 -7.81 -18.84 -7.77
CA ARG A 126 -7.06 -17.64 -8.16
C ARG A 126 -6.92 -17.48 -9.68
N PRO A 127 -6.59 -18.55 -10.47
CA PRO A 127 -6.54 -18.44 -11.93
C PRO A 127 -7.90 -18.09 -12.55
N PHE A 128 -9.00 -18.69 -12.09
CA PHE A 128 -10.35 -18.37 -12.53
C PHE A 128 -10.71 -16.91 -12.21
N ILE A 129 -10.43 -16.47 -10.97
CA ILE A 129 -10.68 -15.09 -10.55
C ILE A 129 -9.93 -14.11 -11.45
N ALA A 130 -8.63 -14.34 -11.71
CA ALA A 130 -7.84 -13.48 -12.56
C ALA A 130 -8.33 -13.44 -14.01
N GLN A 131 -8.69 -14.58 -14.59
CA GLN A 131 -9.04 -14.70 -16.00
C GLN A 131 -10.53 -14.40 -16.27
N GLU A 132 -11.44 -14.88 -15.42
CA GLU A 132 -12.88 -14.80 -15.71
C GLU A 132 -13.56 -13.61 -15.01
N ILE A 133 -13.14 -13.27 -13.78
CA ILE A 133 -13.72 -12.13 -13.06
C ILE A 133 -13.01 -10.85 -13.49
N TYR A 134 -11.68 -10.82 -13.43
CA TYR A 134 -10.88 -9.65 -13.83
C TYR A 134 -10.52 -9.61 -15.31
N LYS A 135 -10.92 -10.59 -16.13
CA LYS A 135 -10.67 -10.63 -17.59
C LYS A 135 -9.18 -10.52 -17.97
N GLY A 136 -8.28 -11.05 -17.13
CA GLY A 136 -6.83 -10.96 -17.28
C GLY A 136 -6.19 -9.71 -16.66
N PHE A 137 -6.96 -8.78 -16.10
CA PHE A 137 -6.44 -7.60 -15.40
C PHE A 137 -6.22 -7.87 -13.90
N ALA A 138 -5.67 -9.03 -13.58
CA ALA A 138 -5.21 -9.37 -12.24
C ALA A 138 -4.13 -10.44 -12.29
N LEU A 139 -3.24 -10.43 -11.31
CA LEU A 139 -2.21 -11.43 -11.09
C LEU A 139 -2.64 -12.31 -9.91
N PRO A 140 -2.71 -13.66 -10.06
CA PRO A 140 -2.94 -14.57 -8.95
C PRO A 140 -1.92 -14.34 -7.82
N MET A 141 -2.37 -14.23 -6.58
CA MET A 141 -1.54 -13.85 -5.43
C MET A 141 -1.66 -14.88 -4.32
N LEU A 142 -0.53 -15.43 -3.90
CA LEU A 142 -0.49 -16.44 -2.84
C LEU A 142 0.02 -15.87 -1.50
N THR A 143 0.93 -14.92 -1.57
CA THR A 143 1.57 -14.27 -0.42
C THR A 143 1.11 -12.82 -0.31
N HIS A 144 1.47 -12.12 0.76
CA HIS A 144 1.21 -10.68 0.92
C HIS A 144 1.96 -9.82 -0.10
N VAL A 145 3.01 -10.35 -0.75
CA VAL A 145 3.77 -9.68 -1.80
C VAL A 145 3.18 -9.99 -3.16
N SER A 146 2.97 -8.97 -3.96
CA SER A 146 2.50 -9.12 -5.35
C SER A 146 3.54 -9.81 -6.22
N PRO A 147 3.13 -10.69 -7.15
CA PRO A 147 4.04 -11.28 -8.13
C PRO A 147 4.74 -10.27 -9.05
N SER A 148 4.27 -9.03 -9.11
CA SER A 148 4.92 -7.96 -9.87
C SER A 148 6.01 -7.20 -9.09
N ASP A 149 6.10 -7.37 -7.78
CA ASP A 149 7.00 -6.60 -6.92
C ASP A 149 8.40 -7.17 -6.93
N PHE A 150 9.40 -6.30 -6.82
CA PHE A 150 10.80 -6.73 -6.74
C PHE A 150 11.03 -7.73 -5.60
N ASP A 151 10.47 -7.47 -4.43
CA ASP A 151 10.67 -8.31 -3.24
C ASP A 151 9.95 -9.68 -3.31
N TYR A 152 9.12 -9.91 -4.34
CA TYR A 152 8.58 -11.24 -4.63
C TYR A 152 9.69 -12.25 -4.94
N LEU A 153 10.84 -11.78 -5.45
CA LEU A 153 12.03 -12.63 -5.64
C LEU A 153 12.46 -13.33 -4.36
N THR A 154 12.28 -12.68 -3.20
CA THR A 154 12.62 -13.26 -1.90
C THR A 154 11.77 -14.48 -1.57
N VAL A 155 10.49 -14.45 -1.90
CA VAL A 155 9.53 -15.54 -1.61
C VAL A 155 9.24 -16.42 -2.83
N TYR A 156 9.99 -16.23 -3.92
CA TYR A 156 9.72 -16.88 -5.22
C TYR A 156 9.69 -18.42 -5.12
N ASN A 157 10.69 -19.00 -4.48
CA ASN A 157 10.74 -20.44 -4.27
C ASN A 157 9.63 -20.92 -3.32
N LEU A 158 9.42 -20.25 -2.19
CA LEU A 158 8.35 -20.58 -1.23
C LEU A 158 6.97 -20.61 -1.92
N ALA A 159 6.66 -19.61 -2.74
CA ALA A 159 5.39 -19.56 -3.47
C ALA A 159 5.20 -20.77 -4.42
N ARG A 160 6.31 -21.32 -4.97
CA ARG A 160 6.26 -22.49 -5.84
C ARG A 160 6.23 -23.80 -5.04
N GLU A 161 6.99 -23.91 -3.96
CA GLU A 161 7.08 -25.10 -3.10
C GLU A 161 5.80 -25.33 -2.29
N SER A 162 5.05 -24.29 -1.97
CA SER A 162 3.82 -24.37 -1.17
C SER A 162 2.74 -25.25 -1.81
N ARG A 163 2.74 -25.43 -3.13
CA ARG A 163 1.77 -26.22 -3.93
C ARG A 163 0.31 -25.85 -3.69
N ILE A 164 0.06 -24.68 -3.16
CA ILE A 164 -1.30 -24.19 -2.94
C ILE A 164 -1.91 -23.80 -4.30
N SER A 165 -2.80 -24.65 -4.78
CA SER A 165 -3.54 -24.47 -6.03
C SER A 165 -5.00 -24.83 -5.80
N TYR A 166 -5.86 -24.54 -6.77
CA TYR A 166 -7.28 -24.92 -6.66
C TYR A 166 -7.41 -26.43 -6.72
N ASP A 167 -7.78 -27.04 -5.58
CA ASP A 167 -7.98 -28.46 -5.38
C ASP A 167 -9.14 -28.70 -4.37
N PRO A 168 -10.39 -28.66 -4.83
CA PRO A 168 -11.55 -28.87 -3.97
C PRO A 168 -11.63 -30.26 -3.34
N GLU A 169 -11.04 -31.30 -3.95
CA GLU A 169 -11.04 -32.65 -3.40
C GLU A 169 -10.12 -32.71 -2.16
N LEU A 170 -8.90 -32.19 -2.27
CA LEU A 170 -8.00 -32.08 -1.13
C LEU A 170 -8.61 -31.22 -0.01
N ALA A 171 -9.22 -30.10 -0.36
CA ALA A 171 -9.89 -29.25 0.63
C ALA A 171 -11.02 -30.00 1.37
N ALA A 172 -11.81 -30.79 0.65
CA ALA A 172 -12.88 -31.59 1.25
C ALA A 172 -12.33 -32.62 2.23
N ASP A 173 -11.26 -33.34 1.87
CA ASP A 173 -10.61 -34.32 2.75
C ASP A 173 -10.05 -33.66 4.02
N MET A 174 -9.41 -32.48 3.88
CA MET A 174 -8.88 -31.71 5.02
C MET A 174 -10.00 -31.25 5.96
N VAL A 175 -11.08 -30.70 5.39
CA VAL A 175 -12.25 -30.23 6.17
C VAL A 175 -12.94 -31.42 6.86
N GLU A 176 -13.14 -32.56 6.16
CA GLU A 176 -13.75 -33.72 6.75
C GLU A 176 -12.96 -34.25 7.97
N GLY A 177 -11.64 -34.32 7.84
CA GLY A 177 -10.74 -34.71 8.95
C GLY A 177 -10.86 -33.77 10.14
N ALA A 178 -10.67 -32.46 9.90
CA ALA A 178 -10.65 -31.43 10.94
C ALA A 178 -12.01 -31.27 11.64
N MET A 179 -13.11 -31.23 10.88
CA MET A 179 -14.46 -31.09 11.43
C MET A 179 -14.91 -32.33 12.22
N THR A 180 -14.53 -33.54 11.76
CA THR A 180 -14.83 -34.79 12.48
C THR A 180 -14.04 -34.87 13.80
N GLU A 181 -12.76 -34.45 13.80
CA GLU A 181 -11.93 -34.40 15.02
C GLU A 181 -12.51 -33.40 16.02
N ALA A 182 -13.05 -32.26 15.53
CA ALA A 182 -13.75 -31.27 16.36
C ALA A 182 -15.11 -31.76 16.89
N GLY A 183 -15.59 -32.94 16.48
CA GLY A 183 -16.85 -33.52 16.93
C GLY A 183 -18.07 -33.10 16.12
N ALA A 184 -17.89 -32.43 14.97
CA ALA A 184 -18.97 -32.16 14.05
C ALA A 184 -19.34 -33.40 13.23
N VAL A 185 -20.56 -33.43 12.72
CA VAL A 185 -21.07 -34.52 11.90
C VAL A 185 -21.72 -34.01 10.63
N MET A 186 -21.49 -34.70 9.51
CA MET A 186 -22.15 -34.39 8.24
C MET A 186 -23.57 -34.99 8.26
N GLN A 187 -24.57 -34.13 8.08
CA GLN A 187 -25.99 -34.49 7.99
C GLN A 187 -26.67 -33.68 6.88
N ASP A 188 -27.39 -34.37 6.00
CA ASP A 188 -28.13 -33.77 4.88
C ASP A 188 -27.27 -32.83 4.01
N GLY A 189 -25.94 -33.15 3.87
CA GLY A 189 -24.99 -32.38 3.09
C GLY A 189 -24.41 -31.15 3.79
N PHE A 190 -24.67 -30.99 5.08
CA PHE A 190 -24.15 -29.89 5.89
C PHE A 190 -23.48 -30.37 7.17
N TRP A 191 -22.47 -29.64 7.63
CA TRP A 191 -21.85 -29.84 8.94
C TRP A 191 -22.79 -29.39 10.05
N HIS A 192 -22.92 -30.25 11.07
CA HIS A 192 -23.66 -29.98 12.30
C HIS A 192 -22.75 -30.19 13.51
N PHE A 193 -22.89 -29.34 14.51
CA PHE A 193 -22.26 -29.47 15.80
C PHE A 193 -23.33 -29.29 16.89
N ASN A 194 -23.43 -30.23 17.86
CA ASN A 194 -24.49 -30.25 18.87
C ASN A 194 -25.90 -30.06 18.29
N GLU A 195 -26.22 -30.80 17.21
CA GLU A 195 -27.49 -30.76 16.48
C GLU A 195 -27.78 -29.42 15.76
N GLN A 196 -26.88 -28.44 15.82
CA GLN A 196 -27.00 -27.17 15.13
C GLN A 196 -26.18 -27.17 13.84
N ARG A 197 -26.75 -26.65 12.77
CA ARG A 197 -26.03 -26.50 11.49
C ARG A 197 -24.96 -25.44 11.61
N VAL A 198 -23.77 -25.73 11.14
CA VAL A 198 -22.65 -24.79 11.07
C VAL A 198 -22.90 -23.81 9.93
N ASP A 199 -23.06 -22.53 10.25
CA ASP A 199 -23.32 -21.45 9.28
C ASP A 199 -22.19 -20.44 9.30
N LEU A 200 -21.63 -20.15 8.12
CA LEU A 200 -20.58 -19.14 7.93
C LEU A 200 -21.20 -17.83 7.43
N LYS A 201 -21.05 -16.76 8.16
CA LYS A 201 -21.46 -15.42 7.76
C LYS A 201 -20.32 -14.76 6.96
N PHE A 202 -20.58 -14.47 5.71
CA PHE A 202 -19.57 -13.95 4.80
C PHE A 202 -19.89 -12.51 4.37
N ILE A 203 -19.16 -11.54 4.90
CA ILE A 203 -19.27 -10.13 4.48
C ILE A 203 -18.62 -9.99 3.11
N VAL A 204 -19.39 -9.57 2.13
CA VAL A 204 -18.95 -9.39 0.74
C VAL A 204 -19.13 -7.92 0.33
N ARG A 205 -18.06 -7.31 -0.14
CA ARG A 205 -18.05 -5.95 -0.69
C ARG A 205 -18.83 -5.89 -2.00
N THR A 206 -19.55 -4.80 -2.22
CA THR A 206 -20.51 -4.67 -3.33
C THR A 206 -20.11 -3.67 -4.40
N GLU A 207 -19.04 -2.91 -4.19
CA GLU A 207 -18.64 -1.81 -5.08
C GLU A 207 -17.92 -2.28 -6.34
N ASP A 208 -17.20 -3.40 -6.26
CA ASP A 208 -16.31 -3.89 -7.31
C ASP A 208 -16.39 -5.41 -7.50
N GLU A 209 -15.37 -6.01 -8.11
CA GLU A 209 -15.26 -7.43 -8.44
C GLU A 209 -15.29 -8.35 -7.22
N ARG A 210 -15.08 -7.82 -6.00
CA ARG A 210 -15.18 -8.59 -4.75
C ARG A 210 -16.56 -9.21 -4.54
N TRP A 211 -17.61 -8.62 -5.14
CA TRP A 211 -18.94 -9.23 -5.14
C TRP A 211 -18.95 -10.59 -5.86
N ASP A 212 -18.31 -10.67 -7.02
CA ASP A 212 -18.24 -11.89 -7.82
C ASP A 212 -17.30 -12.91 -7.19
N ILE A 213 -16.17 -12.48 -6.62
CA ILE A 213 -15.27 -13.32 -5.82
C ILE A 213 -16.00 -13.94 -4.63
N GLY A 214 -16.77 -13.15 -3.89
CA GLY A 214 -17.55 -13.64 -2.75
C GLY A 214 -18.61 -14.68 -3.14
N ASN A 215 -19.26 -14.52 -4.29
CA ASN A 215 -20.22 -15.51 -4.81
C ASN A 215 -19.53 -16.80 -5.25
N ASP A 216 -18.38 -16.72 -5.92
CA ASP A 216 -17.59 -17.89 -6.31
C ASP A 216 -17.12 -18.68 -5.07
N LEU A 217 -16.49 -17.97 -4.11
CA LEU A 217 -16.02 -18.63 -2.88
C LEU A 217 -17.15 -19.21 -2.05
N ARG A 218 -18.32 -18.54 -1.97
CA ARG A 218 -19.50 -19.12 -1.32
C ARG A 218 -19.87 -20.47 -1.93
N ALA A 219 -19.96 -20.54 -3.26
CA ALA A 219 -20.31 -21.78 -3.95
C ALA A 219 -19.30 -22.91 -3.63
N ASN A 220 -18.01 -22.58 -3.60
CA ASN A 220 -16.96 -23.54 -3.26
C ASN A 220 -17.04 -23.98 -1.78
N LEU A 221 -17.29 -23.10 -0.82
CA LEU A 221 -17.47 -23.43 0.60
C LEU A 221 -18.71 -24.33 0.83
N GLU A 222 -19.79 -24.10 0.08
CA GLU A 222 -20.99 -24.96 0.14
C GLU A 222 -20.69 -26.39 -0.33
N THR A 223 -19.75 -26.60 -1.27
CA THR A 223 -19.32 -27.95 -1.67
C THR A 223 -18.56 -28.69 -0.55
N LEU A 224 -17.91 -27.96 0.38
CA LEU A 224 -17.25 -28.51 1.56
C LEU A 224 -18.23 -28.82 2.71
N GLY A 225 -19.54 -28.60 2.51
CA GLY A 225 -20.59 -28.90 3.49
C GLY A 225 -20.87 -27.76 4.48
N PHE A 226 -20.34 -26.55 4.26
CA PHE A 226 -20.71 -25.40 5.06
C PHE A 226 -22.01 -24.75 4.55
N SER A 227 -22.85 -24.29 5.47
CA SER A 227 -23.89 -23.32 5.13
C SER A 227 -23.26 -21.93 5.10
N VAL A 228 -23.55 -21.14 4.05
CA VAL A 228 -22.93 -19.82 3.92
C VAL A 228 -24.00 -18.75 3.74
N THR A 229 -24.03 -17.79 4.68
CA THR A 229 -24.89 -16.62 4.63
C THR A 229 -24.11 -15.41 4.12
N LEU A 230 -24.36 -14.97 2.89
CA LEU A 230 -23.74 -13.75 2.38
C LEU A 230 -24.34 -12.50 3.05
N LEU A 231 -23.47 -11.60 3.45
CA LEU A 231 -23.78 -10.30 4.03
C LEU A 231 -23.24 -9.19 3.12
N PRO A 232 -24.01 -8.75 2.10
CA PRO A 232 -23.57 -7.64 1.22
C PRO A 232 -23.36 -6.36 2.03
N ARG A 233 -22.20 -5.74 1.90
CA ARG A 233 -21.85 -4.49 2.59
C ARG A 233 -21.02 -3.58 1.69
N GLN A 234 -21.22 -2.27 1.86
CA GLN A 234 -20.29 -1.25 1.39
C GLN A 234 -19.15 -1.06 2.39
N PHE A 235 -18.13 -0.28 2.02
CA PHE A 235 -16.89 -0.07 2.80
C PHE A 235 -17.13 0.21 4.28
N GLY A 236 -17.80 1.30 4.61
CA GLY A 236 -17.97 1.73 6.02
C GLY A 236 -18.63 0.66 6.91
N PRO A 237 -19.82 0.13 6.56
CA PRO A 237 -20.45 -0.95 7.31
C PRO A 237 -19.64 -2.24 7.37
N ALA A 238 -18.86 -2.58 6.33
CA ALA A 238 -18.01 -3.77 6.35
C ALA A 238 -16.87 -3.62 7.38
N ILE A 239 -16.10 -2.53 7.29
CA ILE A 239 -14.99 -2.23 8.19
C ILE A 239 -15.47 -2.14 9.64
N PHE A 240 -16.61 -1.46 9.89
CA PHE A 240 -17.18 -1.39 11.23
C PHE A 240 -17.48 -2.79 11.80
N THR A 241 -18.06 -3.69 11.00
CA THR A 241 -18.38 -5.04 11.51
C THR A 241 -17.10 -5.86 11.73
N VAL A 242 -16.13 -5.81 10.81
CA VAL A 242 -14.94 -6.67 10.87
C VAL A 242 -13.95 -6.22 11.95
N TYR A 243 -13.71 -4.90 12.05
CA TYR A 243 -12.69 -4.34 12.93
C TYR A 243 -13.24 -3.58 14.15
N GLY A 244 -14.52 -3.29 14.19
CA GLY A 244 -15.17 -2.56 15.29
C GLY A 244 -16.12 -3.42 16.13
N THR A 245 -16.18 -4.74 15.94
CA THR A 245 -16.94 -5.66 16.80
C THR A 245 -16.04 -6.80 17.31
N ASP A 246 -16.32 -7.28 18.53
CA ASP A 246 -15.59 -8.41 19.08
C ASP A 246 -15.76 -9.64 18.19
N PRO A 247 -14.64 -10.23 17.67
CA PRO A 247 -14.69 -11.42 16.82
C PRO A 247 -15.49 -12.58 17.41
N GLN A 248 -15.55 -12.71 18.75
CA GLN A 248 -16.33 -13.75 19.44
C GLN A 248 -17.85 -13.53 19.42
N LEU A 249 -18.33 -12.40 18.90
CA LEU A 249 -19.77 -12.20 18.66
C LEU A 249 -20.24 -12.90 17.38
N PHE A 250 -19.30 -13.35 16.54
CA PHE A 250 -19.57 -13.99 15.26
C PHE A 250 -20.61 -13.26 14.40
N GLU A 251 -20.51 -11.92 14.35
CA GLU A 251 -21.25 -11.13 13.38
C GLU A 251 -20.76 -11.38 11.95
N TRP A 252 -19.53 -11.88 11.84
CA TRP A 252 -18.90 -12.30 10.61
C TRP A 252 -17.94 -13.47 10.83
N HIS A 253 -17.68 -14.25 9.76
CA HIS A 253 -16.70 -15.32 9.72
C HIS A 253 -15.67 -15.09 8.62
N LEU A 254 -16.10 -14.57 7.45
CA LEU A 254 -15.23 -14.24 6.33
C LEU A 254 -15.53 -12.81 5.85
N TYR A 255 -14.51 -12.18 5.25
CA TYR A 255 -14.65 -10.84 4.65
C TYR A 255 -13.82 -10.73 3.38
N THR A 256 -14.42 -10.24 2.26
CA THR A 256 -13.69 -9.87 1.05
C THR A 256 -13.03 -8.52 1.24
N GLU A 257 -11.78 -8.53 1.65
CA GLU A 257 -10.99 -7.35 1.90
C GLU A 257 -10.29 -6.85 0.64
N GLY A 258 -10.01 -5.56 0.57
CA GLY A 258 -9.19 -4.96 -0.47
C GLY A 258 -8.36 -3.81 0.06
N TRP A 259 -7.11 -3.74 -0.37
CA TRP A 259 -6.15 -2.72 0.01
C TRP A 259 -5.65 -1.96 -1.22
N GLY A 260 -5.64 -0.64 -1.13
CA GLY A 260 -4.92 0.19 -2.10
C GLY A 260 -3.42 0.05 -1.88
N ARG A 261 -2.68 -0.06 -2.98
CA ARG A 261 -1.21 -0.06 -2.97
C ARG A 261 -0.75 1.35 -3.32
N GLY A 262 0.11 1.89 -2.47
CA GLY A 262 0.69 3.21 -2.66
C GLY A 262 2.02 3.17 -3.39
N ALA A 263 3.01 3.94 -2.92
CA ALA A 263 4.34 3.97 -3.48
C ALA A 263 5.02 2.58 -3.45
N PRO A 264 5.88 2.26 -4.43
CA PRO A 264 6.63 1.02 -4.45
C PRO A 264 7.61 0.94 -3.27
N GLN A 265 7.88 -0.28 -2.80
CA GLN A 265 8.96 -0.56 -1.85
C GLN A 265 9.84 -1.64 -2.43
N ARG A 266 11.14 -1.35 -2.57
CA ARG A 266 12.08 -2.34 -3.10
C ARG A 266 12.36 -3.45 -2.10
N TYR A 267 12.46 -3.09 -0.82
CA TYR A 267 12.61 -4.04 0.30
C TYR A 267 11.52 -3.76 1.32
N ASP A 268 10.53 -4.64 1.36
CA ASP A 268 9.39 -4.51 2.26
C ASP A 268 9.77 -4.87 3.71
N PHE A 269 9.32 -4.06 4.64
CA PHE A 269 9.40 -4.31 6.08
C PHE A 269 8.08 -4.01 6.80
N GLY A 270 7.26 -3.15 6.21
CA GLY A 270 6.01 -2.69 6.79
C GLY A 270 4.80 -3.53 6.36
N ASN A 271 4.69 -3.84 5.06
CA ASN A 271 3.53 -4.56 4.54
C ASN A 271 3.43 -5.99 5.10
N ILE A 272 4.54 -6.73 5.17
CA ILE A 272 4.56 -8.07 5.79
C ILE A 272 4.03 -8.04 7.22
N ASN A 273 4.42 -7.03 8.01
CA ASN A 273 3.96 -6.87 9.38
C ASN A 273 2.49 -6.46 9.46
N SER A 274 2.06 -5.46 8.70
CA SER A 274 0.66 -5.00 8.72
C SER A 274 -0.33 -6.05 8.23
N MET A 275 0.13 -7.02 7.44
CA MET A 275 -0.73 -8.04 6.82
C MET A 275 -0.67 -9.42 7.50
N CYS A 276 0.42 -9.75 8.16
CA CYS A 276 0.65 -11.05 8.76
C CYS A 276 0.79 -11.02 10.28
N SER A 277 1.48 -10.00 10.84
CA SER A 277 1.85 -9.98 12.26
C SER A 277 0.80 -9.30 13.12
N PRO A 278 0.32 -9.94 14.20
CA PRO A 278 -0.72 -9.36 15.07
C PRO A 278 -0.33 -8.02 15.71
N TRP A 279 0.95 -7.82 16.06
CA TRP A 279 1.39 -6.62 16.79
C TRP A 279 1.15 -5.31 16.03
N LEU A 280 1.21 -5.31 14.70
CA LEU A 280 1.09 -4.07 13.90
C LEU A 280 -0.35 -3.75 13.50
N GLY A 281 -1.26 -4.73 13.47
CA GLY A 281 -2.67 -4.47 13.20
C GLY A 281 -3.25 -5.24 12.02
N ASN A 282 -4.46 -4.87 11.64
CA ASN A 282 -5.24 -5.49 10.55
C ASN A 282 -5.55 -6.98 10.75
N MET A 283 -5.43 -7.48 11.98
CA MET A 283 -5.84 -8.82 12.39
C MET A 283 -7.13 -8.77 13.22
N PRO A 284 -7.94 -9.84 13.24
CA PRO A 284 -9.22 -9.83 13.96
C PRO A 284 -9.06 -9.50 15.45
N GLY A 285 -9.83 -8.51 15.92
CA GLY A 285 -9.82 -8.04 17.29
C GLY A 285 -8.64 -7.13 17.68
N TRP A 286 -7.77 -6.81 16.73
CA TRP A 286 -6.54 -6.07 16.96
C TRP A 286 -6.71 -4.82 17.83
N GLN A 287 -5.93 -4.79 18.95
CA GLN A 287 -5.82 -3.68 19.90
C GLN A 287 -7.13 -3.17 20.51
N GLU A 288 -8.26 -3.81 20.27
CA GLU A 288 -9.53 -3.45 20.90
C GLU A 288 -9.58 -4.02 22.33
N VAL A 289 -9.52 -3.15 23.32
CA VAL A 289 -9.50 -3.53 24.75
C VAL A 289 -10.80 -4.25 25.13
N GLY A 290 -10.66 -5.49 25.58
CA GLY A 290 -11.79 -6.32 25.99
C GLY A 290 -12.38 -7.20 24.91
N PHE A 291 -11.90 -7.10 23.66
CA PHE A 291 -12.21 -8.06 22.61
C PHE A 291 -11.26 -9.25 22.68
N TRP A 292 -11.68 -10.36 22.11
CA TRP A 292 -10.76 -11.43 21.75
C TRP A 292 -9.86 -10.93 20.63
N GLN A 293 -8.56 -11.20 20.73
CA GLN A 293 -7.57 -10.79 19.75
C GLN A 293 -6.86 -12.01 19.19
N TYR A 294 -6.59 -12.00 17.88
CA TYR A 294 -5.69 -12.97 17.29
C TYR A 294 -4.26 -12.69 17.75
N GLU A 295 -3.58 -13.70 18.25
CA GLU A 295 -2.22 -13.61 18.76
C GLU A 295 -1.33 -14.68 18.10
N SER A 296 -0.10 -14.31 17.74
CA SER A 296 0.95 -15.21 17.30
C SER A 296 2.31 -14.63 17.65
N ALA A 297 2.87 -15.07 18.79
CA ALA A 297 4.18 -14.58 19.25
C ALA A 297 5.30 -14.85 18.24
N GLU A 298 5.24 -15.94 17.49
CA GLU A 298 6.24 -16.31 16.49
C GLU A 298 6.19 -15.34 15.28
N LEU A 299 4.98 -15.01 14.78
CA LEU A 299 4.83 -14.01 13.72
C LEU A 299 5.28 -12.61 14.18
N ASP A 300 4.97 -12.25 15.43
CA ASP A 300 5.39 -10.96 15.98
C ASP A 300 6.92 -10.88 16.12
N GLU A 301 7.58 -11.94 16.64
CA GLU A 301 9.04 -11.98 16.79
C GLU A 301 9.74 -11.88 15.42
N LEU A 302 9.37 -12.73 14.46
CA LEU A 302 9.95 -12.75 13.13
C LEU A 302 9.71 -11.41 12.40
N GLY A 303 8.48 -10.92 12.43
CA GLY A 303 8.10 -9.69 11.76
C GLY A 303 8.77 -8.45 12.36
N GLN A 304 8.88 -8.36 13.68
CA GLN A 304 9.57 -7.25 14.35
C GLN A 304 11.06 -7.23 14.02
N ARG A 305 11.73 -8.38 13.89
CA ARG A 305 13.13 -8.43 13.46
C ARG A 305 13.31 -7.85 12.06
N VAL A 306 12.43 -8.18 11.11
CA VAL A 306 12.44 -7.57 9.77
C VAL A 306 12.20 -6.06 9.86
N PHE A 307 11.24 -5.64 10.69
CA PHE A 307 10.83 -4.24 10.83
C PHE A 307 11.92 -3.36 11.46
N THR A 308 12.61 -3.87 12.47
CA THR A 308 13.65 -3.14 13.24
C THR A 308 15.06 -3.30 12.68
N GLY A 309 15.23 -3.98 11.52
CA GLY A 309 16.56 -4.17 10.91
C GLY A 309 17.50 -5.10 11.71
N ASP A 310 16.93 -6.05 12.47
CA ASP A 310 17.71 -7.02 13.27
C ASP A 310 18.17 -8.18 12.38
N PHE A 311 19.11 -7.88 11.48
CA PHE A 311 19.75 -8.84 10.56
C PHE A 311 21.15 -8.35 10.14
N ASP A 312 22.01 -9.31 9.79
CA ASP A 312 23.43 -9.04 9.45
C ASP A 312 23.65 -8.73 7.95
N GLY A 313 22.65 -8.85 7.10
CA GLY A 313 22.77 -8.63 5.66
C GLY A 313 21.52 -9.01 4.89
N LEU A 314 21.60 -8.89 3.56
CA LEU A 314 20.50 -9.23 2.65
C LEU A 314 20.07 -10.69 2.77
N GLU A 315 21.03 -11.62 2.92
CA GLU A 315 20.74 -13.06 3.03
C GLU A 315 19.93 -13.37 4.29
N GLU A 316 20.30 -12.82 5.44
CA GLU A 316 19.54 -13.01 6.67
C GLU A 316 18.20 -12.31 6.65
N ARG A 317 18.14 -11.08 6.13
CA ARG A 317 16.87 -10.37 5.92
C ARG A 317 15.91 -11.22 5.08
N ASN A 318 16.40 -11.78 3.98
CA ASN A 318 15.58 -12.60 3.08
C ASN A 318 15.13 -13.89 3.76
N ARG A 319 15.98 -14.51 4.55
CA ARG A 319 15.62 -15.71 5.35
C ARG A 319 14.48 -15.38 6.32
N LEU A 320 14.61 -14.31 7.12
CA LEU A 320 13.57 -13.86 8.05
C LEU A 320 12.24 -13.56 7.34
N TYR A 321 12.34 -12.91 6.17
CA TYR A 321 11.18 -12.56 5.38
C TYR A 321 10.46 -13.81 4.83
N VAL A 322 11.20 -14.82 4.39
CA VAL A 322 10.67 -16.12 3.96
C VAL A 322 10.02 -16.84 5.13
N GLU A 323 10.69 -16.95 6.29
CA GLU A 323 10.16 -17.62 7.49
C GLU A 323 8.87 -16.94 7.99
N THR A 324 8.82 -15.61 8.00
CA THR A 324 7.60 -14.86 8.35
C THR A 324 6.46 -15.14 7.36
N THR A 325 6.77 -15.18 6.06
CA THR A 325 5.77 -15.45 5.01
C THR A 325 5.26 -16.88 5.09
N GLU A 326 6.14 -17.85 5.32
CA GLU A 326 5.77 -19.26 5.49
C GLU A 326 4.82 -19.43 6.68
N LYS A 327 5.15 -18.82 7.82
CA LYS A 327 4.30 -18.84 9.00
C LYS A 327 2.94 -18.15 8.77
N CYS A 328 2.93 -17.07 8.03
CA CYS A 328 1.70 -16.37 7.62
C CYS A 328 0.79 -17.30 6.78
N LEU A 329 1.37 -18.05 5.84
CA LEU A 329 0.65 -19.04 5.04
C LEU A 329 0.15 -20.21 5.89
N GLU A 330 0.95 -20.72 6.84
CA GLU A 330 0.54 -21.77 7.76
C GLU A 330 -0.67 -21.38 8.61
N GLU A 331 -0.68 -20.18 9.14
CA GLU A 331 -1.77 -19.67 9.96
C GLU A 331 -3.04 -19.39 9.15
N SER A 332 -2.92 -18.99 7.89
CA SER A 332 -4.02 -18.76 6.95
C SER A 332 -5.18 -17.92 7.53
N VAL A 333 -4.88 -16.92 8.36
CA VAL A 333 -5.90 -15.97 8.87
C VAL A 333 -6.31 -15.00 7.77
N ARG A 334 -5.39 -14.69 6.85
CA ARG A 334 -5.65 -13.94 5.63
C ARG A 334 -5.25 -14.76 4.42
N ILE A 335 -6.15 -14.91 3.47
CA ILE A 335 -5.95 -15.64 2.23
C ILE A 335 -5.83 -14.64 1.09
N TRP A 336 -4.68 -14.59 0.45
CA TRP A 336 -4.40 -13.73 -0.70
C TRP A 336 -5.08 -14.29 -1.94
N VAL A 337 -5.67 -13.40 -2.74
CA VAL A 337 -6.43 -13.78 -3.93
C VAL A 337 -5.77 -13.27 -5.20
N VAL A 338 -5.70 -11.97 -5.38
CA VAL A 338 -5.10 -11.33 -6.56
C VAL A 338 -4.49 -9.97 -6.23
N THR A 339 -3.48 -9.58 -7.01
CA THR A 339 -3.15 -8.18 -7.26
C THR A 339 -3.97 -7.73 -8.46
N ALA A 340 -4.89 -6.80 -8.27
CA ALA A 340 -5.71 -6.26 -9.33
C ALA A 340 -4.97 -5.13 -10.08
N VAL A 341 -5.04 -5.17 -11.40
CA VAL A 341 -4.58 -4.09 -12.27
C VAL A 341 -5.70 -3.05 -12.36
N ASN A 342 -5.51 -1.93 -11.69
CA ASN A 342 -6.48 -0.84 -11.69
C ASN A 342 -6.49 -0.13 -13.05
N ASN A 343 -7.69 0.21 -13.51
CA ASN A 343 -7.94 0.99 -14.72
C ASN A 343 -8.26 2.44 -14.33
N LEU A 344 -7.31 3.33 -14.53
CA LEU A 344 -7.32 4.71 -14.07
C LEU A 344 -7.43 5.65 -15.28
N PRO A 345 -8.63 6.06 -15.70
CA PRO A 345 -8.80 6.89 -16.88
C PRO A 345 -8.57 8.37 -16.59
N ALA A 346 -8.01 9.08 -17.58
CA ALA A 346 -7.89 10.53 -17.59
C ALA A 346 -8.12 11.06 -19.02
N VAL A 347 -8.43 12.34 -19.15
CA VAL A 347 -8.47 12.99 -20.44
C VAL A 347 -7.10 12.95 -21.12
N SER A 348 -7.05 12.67 -22.42
CA SER A 348 -5.78 12.43 -23.13
C SER A 348 -4.89 13.67 -23.26
N ASN A 349 -5.42 14.87 -23.06
CA ASN A 349 -4.69 16.13 -23.12
C ASN A 349 -4.13 16.59 -21.77
N ILE A 350 -4.24 15.81 -20.70
CA ILE A 350 -3.58 16.11 -19.43
C ILE A 350 -2.06 15.89 -19.55
N GLU A 351 -1.27 16.81 -19.07
CA GLU A 351 0.18 16.73 -19.00
C GLU A 351 0.67 16.63 -17.54
N GLY A 352 1.93 16.29 -17.32
CA GLY A 352 2.53 16.19 -15.98
C GLY A 352 2.24 14.87 -15.24
N ILE A 353 1.69 13.86 -15.90
CA ILE A 353 1.43 12.56 -15.28
C ILE A 353 2.74 11.79 -15.04
N THR A 354 2.96 11.37 -13.80
CA THR A 354 3.97 10.38 -13.41
C THR A 354 3.27 9.04 -13.21
N GLU A 355 3.68 8.04 -14.00
CA GLU A 355 3.18 6.67 -13.84
C GLU A 355 4.04 5.93 -12.82
N ASP A 356 3.70 6.05 -11.52
CA ASP A 356 4.30 5.22 -10.47
C ASP A 356 4.13 3.74 -10.80
N VAL A 357 5.17 2.91 -10.62
CA VAL A 357 5.14 1.50 -11.06
C VAL A 357 4.14 0.63 -10.30
N ILE A 358 3.64 1.08 -9.15
CA ILE A 358 2.64 0.39 -8.33
C ILE A 358 1.28 1.09 -8.40
N SER A 359 1.22 2.40 -8.15
CA SER A 359 -0.03 3.15 -8.06
C SER A 359 -0.45 3.82 -9.38
N GLY A 360 0.39 3.78 -10.41
CA GLY A 360 0.15 4.45 -11.67
C GLY A 360 0.03 5.98 -11.49
N PRO A 361 -0.90 6.64 -12.19
CA PRO A 361 -1.12 8.08 -12.03
C PRO A 361 -1.73 8.48 -10.68
N ARG A 362 -2.20 7.55 -9.86
CA ARG A 362 -2.70 7.80 -8.52
C ARG A 362 -1.56 8.00 -7.54
N SER A 363 -0.84 9.09 -7.64
CA SER A 363 0.29 9.42 -6.77
C SER A 363 0.36 10.92 -6.51
N PHE A 364 0.97 11.33 -5.42
CA PHE A 364 1.19 12.74 -5.17
C PHE A 364 2.15 13.39 -6.17
N TRP A 365 3.00 12.60 -6.84
CA TRP A 365 3.85 13.08 -7.93
C TRP A 365 3.01 13.63 -9.08
N THR A 366 1.97 12.89 -9.49
CA THR A 366 1.05 13.31 -10.55
C THR A 366 0.29 14.57 -10.17
N LEU A 367 -0.41 14.60 -9.03
CA LEU A 367 -1.31 15.71 -8.70
C LEU A 367 -0.58 17.03 -8.46
N ARG A 368 0.74 17.02 -8.24
CA ARG A 368 1.58 18.22 -8.13
C ARG A 368 2.02 18.79 -9.47
N GLU A 369 2.06 17.95 -10.50
CA GLU A 369 2.56 18.28 -11.84
C GLU A 369 1.46 18.29 -12.91
N ALA A 370 0.33 17.63 -12.66
CA ALA A 370 -0.76 17.47 -13.60
C ALA A 370 -1.44 18.81 -13.90
N HIS A 371 -1.67 19.08 -15.19
CA HIS A 371 -2.40 20.24 -15.67
C HIS A 371 -2.98 20.01 -17.06
N ILE A 372 -3.96 20.81 -17.44
CA ILE A 372 -4.49 20.85 -18.80
C ILE A 372 -3.77 21.97 -19.57
N PRO A 373 -3.09 21.71 -20.69
CA PRO A 373 -2.41 22.73 -21.49
C PRO A 373 -3.34 23.90 -21.84
N GLY A 374 -2.94 25.11 -21.46
CA GLY A 374 -3.71 26.32 -21.65
C GLY A 374 -4.82 26.57 -20.62
N ASN A 375 -4.99 25.69 -19.64
CA ASN A 375 -5.85 25.87 -18.47
C ASN A 375 -5.14 25.30 -17.22
N THR A 376 -4.47 26.14 -16.47
CA THR A 376 -3.81 25.81 -15.20
C THR A 376 -4.63 26.22 -13.99
N ASP A 377 -5.81 26.79 -14.18
CA ASP A 377 -6.63 27.32 -13.10
C ASP A 377 -7.25 26.18 -12.28
N GLU A 378 -7.66 25.08 -12.96
CA GLU A 378 -8.46 24.04 -12.33
C GLU A 378 -8.20 22.64 -12.92
N LEU A 379 -8.18 21.62 -12.05
CA LEU A 379 -8.18 20.19 -12.38
C LEU A 379 -9.28 19.48 -11.55
N ASN A 380 -10.17 18.73 -12.22
CA ASN A 380 -11.26 18.02 -11.58
C ASN A 380 -10.92 16.52 -11.44
N VAL A 381 -10.83 16.03 -10.22
CA VAL A 381 -10.42 14.67 -9.88
C VAL A 381 -11.60 13.90 -9.28
N GLY A 382 -12.00 12.84 -9.95
CA GLY A 382 -12.99 11.89 -9.45
C GLY A 382 -12.36 10.80 -8.59
N ASN A 383 -13.03 10.43 -7.50
CA ASN A 383 -12.69 9.26 -6.67
C ASN A 383 -13.97 8.50 -6.29
N LEU A 384 -13.88 7.30 -5.71
CA LEU A 384 -15.06 6.59 -5.22
C LEU A 384 -15.69 7.34 -4.03
N TRP A 385 -14.87 7.81 -3.12
CA TRP A 385 -15.27 8.61 -1.96
C TRP A 385 -14.32 9.80 -1.80
N VAL A 386 -14.79 10.88 -1.21
CA VAL A 386 -13.98 11.98 -0.67
C VAL A 386 -13.94 11.86 0.86
N TRP A 387 -15.02 11.38 1.43
CA TRP A 387 -15.16 11.18 2.87
C TRP A 387 -16.04 9.98 3.18
N THR A 388 -15.71 9.27 4.27
CA THR A 388 -16.51 8.20 4.85
C THR A 388 -16.69 8.43 6.36
N ASN A 389 -17.64 7.76 6.99
CA ASN A 389 -17.85 7.87 8.44
C ASN A 389 -16.64 7.39 9.28
N ARG A 390 -15.70 6.69 8.63
CA ARG A 390 -14.45 6.19 9.25
C ARG A 390 -13.23 7.05 8.90
N THR A 391 -13.44 8.09 8.12
CA THR A 391 -12.37 9.02 7.74
C THR A 391 -12.17 10.04 8.84
N THR A 392 -11.07 9.94 9.57
CA THR A 392 -10.65 10.91 10.58
C THR A 392 -9.42 11.67 10.09
N TRP A 393 -9.53 12.98 10.07
CA TRP A 393 -8.46 13.87 9.60
C TRP A 393 -7.65 14.40 10.78
N ASN A 394 -6.71 13.59 11.23
CA ASN A 394 -5.67 13.94 12.18
C ASN A 394 -4.38 13.16 11.91
N PRO A 395 -3.18 13.76 12.08
CA PRO A 395 -1.93 13.10 11.71
C PRO A 395 -1.41 12.08 12.75
N VAL A 396 -2.03 11.98 13.93
CA VAL A 396 -1.54 11.13 15.03
C VAL A 396 -2.14 9.72 14.96
N GLY A 397 -3.44 9.58 14.73
CA GLY A 397 -4.11 8.28 14.67
C GLY A 397 -5.15 8.18 13.55
N GLY A 398 -5.22 9.18 12.68
CA GLY A 398 -6.17 9.26 11.58
C GLY A 398 -5.58 8.95 10.21
N PHE A 399 -6.26 9.39 9.15
CA PHE A 399 -5.91 9.13 7.75
C PHE A 399 -5.76 7.64 7.43
N GLY A 400 -6.58 6.79 8.06
CA GLY A 400 -6.53 5.33 7.92
C GLY A 400 -7.13 4.79 6.61
N ASP A 401 -7.58 5.63 5.69
CA ASP A 401 -8.19 5.24 4.42
C ASP A 401 -7.49 5.89 3.23
N VAL A 402 -7.63 5.26 2.05
CA VAL A 402 -6.97 5.72 0.83
C VAL A 402 -7.52 7.05 0.30
N TYR A 403 -8.79 7.35 0.54
CA TYR A 403 -9.47 8.52 -0.02
C TYR A 403 -9.01 9.81 0.64
N SER A 404 -8.90 9.81 1.97
CA SER A 404 -8.35 10.94 2.73
C SER A 404 -6.87 11.14 2.43
N ASN A 405 -6.12 10.04 2.26
CA ASN A 405 -4.70 10.09 1.93
C ASN A 405 -4.43 10.65 0.52
N ASP A 406 -5.27 10.38 -0.47
CA ASP A 406 -5.14 10.95 -1.82
C ASP A 406 -5.16 12.49 -1.79
N ILE A 407 -5.91 13.09 -0.87
CA ILE A 407 -5.97 14.56 -0.67
C ILE A 407 -4.82 15.01 0.24
N TRP A 408 -4.65 14.36 1.40
CA TRP A 408 -3.69 14.75 2.43
C TRP A 408 -2.24 14.77 1.93
N ASN A 409 -1.85 13.80 1.10
CA ASN A 409 -0.52 13.72 0.52
C ASN A 409 -0.19 14.86 -0.48
N ASN A 410 -1.17 15.67 -0.86
CA ASN A 410 -0.96 16.89 -1.64
C ASN A 410 -0.98 18.16 -0.77
N VAL A 411 -1.54 18.06 0.45
CA VAL A 411 -1.61 19.16 1.43
C VAL A 411 -0.38 19.20 2.33
N ARG A 412 0.29 18.05 2.54
CA ARG A 412 1.52 17.93 3.35
C ARG A 412 2.73 17.53 2.50
N ASP A 413 3.91 17.88 3.01
CA ASP A 413 5.20 17.32 2.59
C ASP A 413 5.84 16.55 3.73
N THR A 414 6.53 15.48 3.39
CA THR A 414 7.32 14.65 4.33
C THR A 414 8.81 14.93 4.18
N PRO A 415 9.65 14.65 5.19
CA PRO A 415 11.11 14.79 5.07
C PRO A 415 11.69 13.97 3.93
N MET A 416 11.18 12.77 3.74
CA MET A 416 11.59 11.83 2.70
C MET A 416 10.39 11.38 1.86
N ALA A 417 10.64 10.97 0.63
CA ALA A 417 9.67 10.36 -0.27
C ALA A 417 10.22 9.04 -0.82
N THR A 418 9.38 8.26 -1.50
CA THR A 418 9.82 7.05 -2.21
C THR A 418 9.88 7.32 -3.70
N HIS A 419 10.98 6.97 -4.34
CA HIS A 419 11.14 7.15 -5.79
C HIS A 419 10.12 6.29 -6.55
N PRO A 420 9.33 6.86 -7.49
CA PRO A 420 8.17 6.18 -8.09
C PRO A 420 8.52 4.96 -8.95
N PHE A 421 9.78 4.79 -9.33
CA PHE A 421 10.22 3.66 -10.15
C PHE A 421 11.08 2.66 -9.38
N THR A 422 12.06 3.14 -8.60
CA THR A 422 13.02 2.26 -7.93
C THR A 422 12.52 1.74 -6.58
N GLY A 423 11.52 2.38 -5.98
CA GLY A 423 11.03 2.03 -4.65
C GLY A 423 12.02 2.26 -3.51
N VAL A 424 13.09 3.01 -3.77
CA VAL A 424 14.11 3.38 -2.78
C VAL A 424 13.71 4.73 -2.18
N PRO A 425 13.86 4.92 -0.85
CA PRO A 425 13.66 6.22 -0.22
C PRO A 425 14.62 7.27 -0.79
N ILE A 426 14.13 8.49 -0.93
CA ILE A 426 14.88 9.64 -1.43
C ILE A 426 14.68 10.87 -0.54
N PRO A 427 15.67 11.79 -0.45
CA PRO A 427 15.47 13.07 0.22
C PRO A 427 14.38 13.87 -0.50
N PHE A 428 13.47 14.48 0.30
CA PHE A 428 12.41 15.33 -0.24
C PHE A 428 12.47 16.73 0.38
N ARG A 429 11.84 16.94 1.57
CA ARG A 429 11.91 18.23 2.27
C ARG A 429 13.07 18.31 3.27
N ALA A 430 13.73 17.21 3.57
CA ALA A 430 14.99 17.19 4.33
C ALA A 430 16.07 16.46 3.52
N ASP A 431 17.25 17.03 3.46
CA ASP A 431 18.45 16.33 3.03
C ASP A 431 19.02 15.56 4.23
N TYR A 432 19.84 14.53 3.99
CA TYR A 432 20.39 13.72 5.07
C TYR A 432 21.78 13.18 4.76
N GLU A 433 22.49 12.85 5.82
CA GLU A 433 23.76 12.13 5.80
C GLU A 433 23.68 10.94 6.74
N VAL A 434 24.10 9.76 6.31
CA VAL A 434 24.07 8.53 7.11
C VAL A 434 25.49 8.15 7.52
N GLU A 435 25.68 7.81 8.80
CA GLU A 435 26.87 7.16 9.34
C GLU A 435 26.44 5.90 10.08
N SER A 436 26.92 4.74 9.66
CA SER A 436 26.60 3.46 10.30
C SER A 436 27.84 2.69 10.66
N ALA A 437 27.82 2.06 11.85
CA ALA A 437 28.87 1.13 12.26
C ALA A 437 28.74 -0.23 11.58
N GLY A 438 27.59 -0.52 10.97
CA GLY A 438 27.26 -1.82 10.43
C GLY A 438 26.63 -2.77 11.45
N PRO A 439 26.17 -3.96 11.00
CA PRO A 439 25.51 -4.92 11.87
C PRO A 439 26.45 -5.42 12.98
N GLY A 440 25.91 -5.57 14.18
CA GLY A 440 26.66 -6.03 15.36
C GLY A 440 27.72 -5.07 15.89
N ALA A 441 27.87 -3.86 15.31
CA ALA A 441 28.76 -2.80 15.77
C ALA A 441 27.97 -1.56 16.19
N SER A 442 28.65 -0.56 16.80
CA SER A 442 27.95 0.64 17.29
C SER A 442 28.88 1.86 17.34
N LEU A 443 28.26 3.03 17.19
CA LEU A 443 28.85 4.36 17.32
C LEU A 443 28.65 4.87 18.76
N ASP A 444 29.54 5.77 19.22
CA ASP A 444 29.33 6.50 20.48
C ASP A 444 28.25 7.60 20.25
N VAL A 445 27.29 7.68 21.16
CA VAL A 445 26.35 8.81 21.20
C VAL A 445 26.99 9.94 21.99
N PRO A 446 27.08 11.18 21.48
CA PRO A 446 27.69 12.32 22.19
C PRO A 446 26.98 12.63 23.52
N ALA A 447 27.75 13.08 24.51
CA ALA A 447 27.21 13.37 25.83
C ALA A 447 26.26 14.58 25.90
N ASP A 448 26.23 15.42 24.84
CA ASP A 448 25.27 16.51 24.66
C ASP A 448 24.02 16.11 23.85
N ALA A 449 23.92 14.84 23.46
CA ALA A 449 22.69 14.29 22.91
C ALA A 449 21.61 14.16 24.02
N PHE A 450 20.35 14.25 23.62
CA PHE A 450 19.21 14.25 24.52
C PHE A 450 18.18 13.20 24.12
N ALA A 451 17.38 12.77 25.06
CA ALA A 451 16.22 11.90 24.87
C ALA A 451 15.04 12.43 25.68
N TRP A 452 13.82 12.15 25.21
CA TRP A 452 12.62 12.52 25.93
C TRP A 452 12.36 11.56 27.10
N ASP A 453 12.26 12.12 28.31
CA ASP A 453 11.80 11.40 29.50
C ASP A 453 10.30 11.64 29.68
N ALA A 454 9.49 10.71 29.22
CA ALA A 454 8.03 10.80 29.29
C ALA A 454 7.49 10.79 30.72
N GLY A 455 8.24 10.22 31.69
CA GLY A 455 7.87 10.24 33.11
C GLY A 455 8.12 11.60 33.76
N ALA A 456 9.13 12.34 33.30
CA ALA A 456 9.44 13.70 33.78
C ALA A 456 8.87 14.80 32.87
N SER A 457 8.30 14.44 31.71
CA SER A 457 7.84 15.35 30.63
C SER A 457 8.92 16.40 30.30
N SER A 458 10.15 15.93 30.02
CA SER A 458 11.29 16.82 29.75
C SER A 458 12.42 16.11 29.00
N TRP A 459 13.24 16.89 28.29
CA TRP A 459 14.46 16.39 27.69
C TRP A 459 15.54 16.14 28.74
N SER A 460 16.21 15.02 28.65
CA SER A 460 17.33 14.64 29.50
C SER A 460 18.54 14.25 28.66
N SER A 461 19.75 14.52 29.18
CA SER A 461 20.96 14.04 28.53
C SER A 461 20.99 12.52 28.52
N VAL A 462 21.44 11.94 27.41
CA VAL A 462 21.62 10.48 27.34
C VAL A 462 22.75 10.01 28.26
N PRO A 463 22.71 8.76 28.81
CA PRO A 463 23.82 8.19 29.56
C PRO A 463 25.12 8.22 28.79
N SER A 464 26.27 8.42 29.50
CA SER A 464 27.59 8.64 28.87
C SER A 464 28.14 7.42 28.09
N ASP A 465 27.55 6.26 28.30
CA ASP A 465 27.93 5.00 27.63
C ASP A 465 26.89 4.57 26.58
N THR A 466 25.97 5.47 26.22
CA THR A 466 24.96 5.22 25.17
C THR A 466 25.62 4.98 23.82
N ARG A 467 25.15 3.94 23.14
CA ARG A 467 25.62 3.51 21.82
C ARG A 467 24.45 3.45 20.86
N ALA A 468 24.73 3.59 19.57
CA ALA A 468 23.75 3.40 18.51
C ALA A 468 24.39 2.68 17.32
N THR A 469 23.62 1.93 16.57
CA THR A 469 24.12 1.26 15.35
C THR A 469 24.35 2.26 14.23
N SER A 470 23.45 3.22 14.09
CA SER A 470 23.50 4.23 13.04
C SER A 470 23.19 5.63 13.58
N LYS A 471 23.70 6.64 12.87
CA LYS A 471 23.40 8.06 13.04
C LYS A 471 22.96 8.63 11.72
N VAL A 472 21.86 9.36 11.73
CA VAL A 472 21.38 10.13 10.57
C VAL A 472 21.35 11.61 10.94
N THR A 473 22.00 12.44 10.12
CA THR A 473 21.95 13.89 10.26
C THR A 473 20.99 14.45 9.21
N PHE A 474 19.83 14.94 9.65
CA PHE A 474 18.85 15.59 8.79
C PHE A 474 19.11 17.08 8.72
N ASP A 475 19.02 17.67 7.51
CA ASP A 475 19.04 19.11 7.25
C ASP A 475 17.62 19.57 6.86
N TYR A 476 16.95 20.29 7.75
CA TYR A 476 15.59 20.81 7.57
C TYR A 476 15.52 22.18 6.89
N SER A 477 16.62 22.67 6.28
CA SER A 477 16.69 24.00 5.65
C SER A 477 15.57 24.24 4.64
N LYS A 478 15.15 23.20 3.88
CA LYS A 478 14.05 23.31 2.91
C LYS A 478 12.68 23.54 3.58
N TYR A 479 12.50 23.06 4.82
CA TYR A 479 11.32 23.40 5.62
C TYR A 479 11.40 24.83 6.16
N PHE A 480 12.50 25.20 6.76
CA PHE A 480 12.64 26.47 7.50
C PHE A 480 12.73 27.70 6.59
N GLN A 481 12.91 27.51 5.28
CA GLN A 481 12.79 28.57 4.27
C GLN A 481 11.33 28.88 3.90
N SER A 482 10.38 28.02 4.28
CA SER A 482 8.95 28.13 3.94
C SER A 482 8.08 28.32 5.19
N ASN A 483 6.82 28.66 4.95
CA ASN A 483 5.83 28.84 6.00
C ASN A 483 4.82 27.71 6.02
N TRP A 484 4.17 27.51 7.16
CA TRP A 484 2.91 26.80 7.27
C TRP A 484 1.81 27.54 6.48
N HIS A 485 0.74 26.85 6.09
CA HIS A 485 -0.36 27.42 5.30
C HIS A 485 -1.00 28.66 5.96
N HIS A 486 -0.95 28.79 7.28
CA HIS A 486 -1.42 29.97 8.03
C HIS A 486 -0.38 31.11 8.11
N GLY A 487 0.72 31.01 7.36
CA GLY A 487 1.71 32.06 7.19
C GLY A 487 2.77 32.15 8.29
N ARG A 488 2.80 31.25 9.28
CA ARG A 488 3.90 31.23 10.28
C ARG A 488 5.08 30.41 9.81
N PRO A 489 6.33 30.81 10.14
CA PRO A 489 7.53 30.06 9.78
C PRO A 489 7.52 28.64 10.37
N ILE A 490 8.05 27.70 9.61
CA ILE A 490 8.39 26.36 10.10
C ILE A 490 9.75 26.46 10.81
N THR A 491 9.86 25.88 12.01
CA THR A 491 11.06 26.01 12.85
C THR A 491 11.46 24.65 13.43
N MET A 492 12.61 24.59 14.14
CA MET A 492 13.04 23.38 14.84
C MET A 492 12.02 22.93 15.93
N ALA A 493 11.22 23.84 16.47
CA ALA A 493 10.15 23.49 17.40
C ALA A 493 9.11 22.56 16.78
N ASP A 494 8.81 22.73 15.48
CA ASP A 494 7.89 21.89 14.73
C ASP A 494 8.47 20.49 14.43
N VAL A 495 9.78 20.31 14.54
CA VAL A 495 10.48 19.03 14.47
C VAL A 495 10.52 18.34 15.83
N ILE A 496 10.81 19.10 16.89
CA ILE A 496 11.02 18.58 18.25
C ILE A 496 9.70 18.18 18.94
N TYR A 497 8.62 18.94 18.73
CA TYR A 497 7.32 18.65 19.36
C TYR A 497 6.78 17.26 19.01
N PRO A 498 6.67 16.88 17.72
CA PRO A 498 6.19 15.55 17.36
C PRO A 498 7.07 14.40 17.87
N ILE A 499 8.36 14.63 18.07
CA ILE A 499 9.25 13.63 18.69
C ILE A 499 8.83 13.41 20.15
N ALA A 500 8.72 14.47 20.95
CA ALA A 500 8.26 14.38 22.33
C ALA A 500 6.87 13.73 22.43
N GLN A 501 5.93 14.14 21.57
CA GLN A 501 4.58 13.56 21.47
C GLN A 501 4.62 12.06 21.22
N THR A 502 5.45 11.60 20.27
CA THR A 502 5.58 10.17 19.93
C THR A 502 6.08 9.36 21.13
N PHE A 503 7.10 9.86 21.84
CA PHE A 503 7.61 9.19 23.04
C PHE A 503 6.61 9.24 24.20
N ASP A 504 5.87 10.31 24.38
CA ASP A 504 4.81 10.40 25.36
C ASP A 504 3.69 9.38 25.12
N LEU A 505 3.24 9.24 23.86
CA LEU A 505 2.22 8.25 23.48
C LEU A 505 2.63 6.82 23.80
N VAL A 506 3.94 6.53 23.86
CA VAL A 506 4.46 5.18 24.12
C VAL A 506 4.87 4.95 25.57
N TYR A 507 5.51 5.94 26.20
CA TYR A 507 6.20 5.74 27.50
C TYR A 507 5.58 6.53 28.66
N ASN A 508 4.68 7.49 28.42
CA ASN A 508 3.88 8.07 29.49
C ASN A 508 2.75 7.10 29.82
N GLU A 509 2.76 6.52 31.03
CA GLU A 509 1.82 5.45 31.42
C GLU A 509 0.36 5.84 31.22
N GLU A 510 -0.02 7.09 31.50
CA GLU A 510 -1.40 7.57 31.38
C GLU A 510 -1.82 7.75 29.91
N LYS A 511 -0.96 8.37 29.07
CA LYS A 511 -1.23 8.58 27.65
C LYS A 511 -1.24 7.26 26.89
N ALA A 512 -0.29 6.37 27.18
CA ALA A 512 -0.21 5.03 26.61
C ALA A 512 -1.43 4.16 26.97
N ASP A 513 -1.97 4.26 28.20
CA ASP A 513 -3.19 3.57 28.59
C ASP A 513 -4.44 4.14 27.89
N ILE A 514 -4.46 5.43 27.57
CA ILE A 514 -5.56 6.03 26.81
C ILE A 514 -5.50 5.58 25.32
N GLU A 515 -4.36 5.70 24.67
CA GLU A 515 -4.17 5.39 23.25
C GLU A 515 -3.39 4.08 23.04
N VAL A 516 -3.91 2.98 23.63
CA VAL A 516 -3.25 1.65 23.64
C VAL A 516 -2.84 1.18 22.24
N SER A 517 -3.68 1.39 21.24
CA SER A 517 -3.39 0.94 19.86
C SER A 517 -2.18 1.67 19.29
N ILE A 518 -2.07 2.98 19.49
CA ILE A 518 -0.94 3.79 19.02
C ILE A 518 0.32 3.42 19.81
N SER A 519 0.21 3.31 21.13
CA SER A 519 1.31 2.95 22.02
C SER A 519 1.93 1.60 21.62
N THR A 520 1.10 0.57 21.51
CA THR A 520 1.57 -0.80 21.24
C THR A 520 2.24 -0.93 19.87
N THR A 521 1.68 -0.32 18.84
CA THR A 521 2.25 -0.39 17.48
C THR A 521 3.51 0.45 17.30
N SER A 522 3.62 1.57 18.02
CA SER A 522 4.79 2.44 17.92
C SER A 522 5.97 1.98 18.77
N LYS A 523 5.73 1.16 19.81
CA LYS A 523 6.77 0.78 20.77
C LYS A 523 7.97 0.06 20.15
N PRO A 524 7.84 -0.97 19.27
CA PRO A 524 9.00 -1.62 18.67
C PRO A 524 9.88 -0.67 17.86
N PHE A 525 9.29 0.36 17.26
CA PHE A 525 10.00 1.41 16.54
C PHE A 525 10.73 2.36 17.50
N THR A 526 10.03 2.92 18.49
CA THR A 526 10.61 3.89 19.41
C THR A 526 11.66 3.29 20.35
N ASP A 527 11.58 1.98 20.67
CA ASP A 527 12.59 1.26 21.45
C ASP A 527 13.98 1.23 20.79
N THR A 528 14.08 1.51 19.49
CA THR A 528 15.37 1.54 18.77
C THR A 528 16.10 2.87 18.86
N PHE A 529 15.44 3.97 19.23
CA PHE A 529 16.06 5.29 19.29
C PHE A 529 16.94 5.44 20.54
N ARG A 530 18.11 6.04 20.36
CA ARG A 530 19.14 6.19 21.40
C ARG A 530 19.40 7.63 21.80
N GLY A 531 18.93 8.58 21.02
CA GLY A 531 19.04 10.01 21.34
C GLY A 531 19.00 10.89 20.11
N PHE A 532 18.91 12.17 20.37
CA PHE A 532 18.81 13.23 19.39
C PHE A 532 19.82 14.32 19.73
N ARG A 533 20.29 15.08 18.71
CA ARG A 533 21.21 16.20 18.92
C ARG A 533 20.97 17.28 17.89
N ILE A 534 20.64 18.48 18.33
CA ILE A 534 20.64 19.65 17.45
C ILE A 534 22.09 20.12 17.29
N THR A 535 22.61 20.16 16.08
CA THR A 535 23.99 20.55 15.79
C THR A 535 24.14 22.00 15.36
N ASP A 536 23.14 22.53 14.70
CA ASP A 536 22.95 23.93 14.36
C ASP A 536 21.46 24.23 14.22
N ASP A 537 21.09 25.45 13.84
CA ASP A 537 19.70 25.90 13.82
C ASP A 537 18.81 25.07 12.86
N ASN A 538 19.39 24.36 11.89
CA ASN A 538 18.66 23.64 10.86
C ASN A 538 18.86 22.12 10.88
N ARG A 539 19.79 21.60 11.70
CA ARG A 539 20.21 20.19 11.64
C ARG A 539 19.92 19.43 12.92
N LEU A 540 19.38 18.23 12.74
CA LEU A 540 19.12 17.26 13.81
C LEU A 540 19.86 15.94 13.51
N GLU A 541 20.73 15.51 14.42
CA GLU A 541 21.24 14.15 14.43
C GLU A 541 20.28 13.23 15.18
N VAL A 542 20.00 12.09 14.58
CA VAL A 542 19.18 11.02 15.15
C VAL A 542 20.03 9.78 15.30
N TYR A 543 20.12 9.24 16.50
CA TYR A 543 20.88 8.06 16.86
C TYR A 543 19.92 6.88 17.04
N VAL A 544 20.12 5.78 16.28
CA VAL A 544 19.16 4.67 16.24
C VAL A 544 19.86 3.31 16.16
N ASP A 545 19.32 2.31 16.86
CA ASP A 545 19.70 0.91 16.71
C ASP A 545 18.93 0.29 15.56
N TYR A 546 19.27 0.72 14.37
CA TYR A 546 18.73 0.21 13.12
C TYR A 546 19.83 0.15 12.08
N TRP A 547 19.86 -0.93 11.31
CA TRP A 547 20.75 -1.08 10.18
C TRP A 547 20.02 -1.62 8.97
N HIS A 548 20.46 -1.20 7.80
CA HIS A 548 20.04 -1.73 6.51
C HIS A 548 21.21 -1.64 5.52
N PHE A 549 21.31 -2.60 4.60
CA PHE A 549 22.36 -2.65 3.57
C PHE A 549 22.22 -1.59 2.48
N VAL A 550 21.10 -0.86 2.45
CA VAL A 550 20.86 0.36 1.66
C VAL A 550 20.68 1.52 2.63
N GLU A 551 21.58 2.50 2.59
CA GLU A 551 21.65 3.60 3.56
C GLU A 551 20.37 4.45 3.60
N ASP A 552 19.68 4.61 2.43
CA ASP A 552 18.45 5.39 2.34
C ASP A 552 17.33 4.84 3.22
N TYR A 553 17.28 3.52 3.44
CA TYR A 553 16.33 2.91 4.39
C TYR A 553 16.68 3.23 5.85
N ILE A 554 17.98 3.41 6.17
CA ILE A 554 18.39 3.88 7.51
C ILE A 554 17.87 5.30 7.74
N ALA A 555 18.01 6.17 6.73
CA ALA A 555 17.49 7.53 6.80
C ALA A 555 15.95 7.55 6.90
N GLN A 556 15.26 6.75 6.11
CA GLN A 556 13.79 6.64 6.19
C GLN A 556 13.34 6.19 7.57
N TYR A 557 13.98 5.17 8.15
CA TYR A 557 13.68 4.66 9.47
C TYR A 557 13.93 5.71 10.56
N ALA A 558 15.04 6.43 10.50
CA ALA A 558 15.40 7.48 11.45
C ALA A 558 14.55 8.76 11.34
N SER A 559 13.75 8.91 10.27
CA SER A 559 12.84 10.05 10.06
C SER A 559 11.57 9.92 10.92
N ILE A 560 11.76 10.05 12.25
CA ILE A 560 10.70 9.86 13.26
C ILE A 560 9.56 10.88 13.17
N THR A 561 9.80 12.06 12.63
CA THR A 561 8.79 13.11 12.51
C THR A 561 8.39 13.35 11.06
N GLY A 562 7.07 13.44 10.81
CA GLY A 562 6.53 13.80 9.50
C GLY A 562 6.50 15.31 9.23
N VAL A 563 6.76 16.16 10.23
CA VAL A 563 6.60 17.63 10.16
C VAL A 563 5.28 18.02 9.44
N SER A 564 4.20 17.34 9.76
CA SER A 564 2.96 17.37 8.98
C SER A 564 1.96 18.43 9.42
N MET A 565 2.10 18.93 10.65
CA MET A 565 1.21 19.93 11.27
C MET A 565 2.00 20.81 12.22
N PRO A 566 1.65 22.10 12.37
CA PRO A 566 2.34 23.00 13.29
C PRO A 566 2.11 22.56 14.76
N TRP A 567 3.16 22.75 15.58
CA TRP A 567 3.18 22.25 16.94
C TRP A 567 2.01 22.78 17.80
N GLU A 568 1.55 24.00 17.57
CA GLU A 568 0.44 24.59 18.33
C GLU A 568 -0.89 23.87 18.10
N VAL A 569 -1.12 23.35 16.89
CA VAL A 569 -2.32 22.55 16.60
C VAL A 569 -2.20 21.15 17.20
N LEU A 570 -1.01 20.53 17.11
CA LEU A 570 -0.76 19.24 17.78
C LEU A 570 -0.93 19.36 19.31
N ALA A 571 -0.41 20.44 19.93
CA ALA A 571 -0.55 20.68 21.36
C ALA A 571 -2.01 20.87 21.79
N ALA A 572 -2.81 21.55 20.98
CA ALA A 572 -4.24 21.71 21.25
C ALA A 572 -4.99 20.38 21.11
N MET A 573 -4.58 19.50 20.19
CA MET A 573 -5.13 18.15 20.05
C MET A 573 -4.76 17.29 21.27
N ASP A 574 -3.51 17.32 21.73
CA ASP A 574 -3.06 16.60 22.93
C ASP A 574 -3.84 17.03 24.16
N ASP A 575 -4.06 18.33 24.36
CA ASP A 575 -4.85 18.85 25.46
C ASP A 575 -6.31 18.33 25.43
N MET A 576 -6.93 18.30 24.24
CA MET A 576 -8.28 17.78 24.09
C MET A 576 -8.38 16.26 24.35
N VAL A 577 -7.34 15.51 24.00
CA VAL A 577 -7.31 14.04 24.19
C VAL A 577 -6.95 13.68 25.62
N PHE A 578 -5.88 14.25 26.18
CA PHE A 578 -5.29 13.79 27.44
C PHE A 578 -5.75 14.60 28.67
N GLU A 579 -5.93 15.91 28.53
CA GLU A 579 -6.33 16.78 29.65
C GLU A 579 -7.86 16.91 29.75
N GLN A 580 -8.49 17.35 28.66
CA GLN A 580 -9.93 17.53 28.58
C GLN A 580 -10.70 16.22 28.44
N ARG A 581 -10.10 15.19 27.78
CA ARG A 581 -10.68 13.85 27.52
C ARG A 581 -12.03 13.89 26.81
N ILE A 582 -12.16 14.78 25.83
CA ILE A 582 -13.41 15.01 25.09
C ILE A 582 -13.38 14.40 23.69
N VAL A 583 -12.22 13.95 23.22
CA VAL A 583 -11.97 13.28 21.94
C VAL A 583 -10.86 12.24 22.11
N ALA A 584 -10.63 11.42 21.09
CA ALA A 584 -9.52 10.46 21.02
C ALA A 584 -8.79 10.57 19.68
N TYR A 585 -7.55 10.10 19.61
CA TYR A 585 -6.81 9.97 18.35
C TYR A 585 -7.26 8.74 17.56
N SER A 586 -7.38 7.60 18.23
CA SER A 586 -7.73 6.32 17.61
C SER A 586 -9.20 5.97 17.77
N ASP A 587 -9.71 5.15 16.85
CA ASP A 587 -11.06 4.60 16.95
C ASP A 587 -11.22 3.69 18.20
N THR A 588 -10.16 2.95 18.57
CA THR A 588 -10.15 2.06 19.74
C THR A 588 -10.32 2.85 21.04
N ALA A 589 -9.56 3.94 21.22
CA ALA A 589 -9.71 4.81 22.39
C ALA A 589 -11.08 5.52 22.37
N ALA A 590 -11.53 5.98 21.20
CA ALA A 590 -12.83 6.61 21.05
C ALA A 590 -13.98 5.67 21.50
N ALA A 591 -13.95 4.42 21.06
CA ALA A 591 -14.91 3.40 21.47
C ALA A 591 -14.84 3.10 22.98
N ARG A 592 -13.62 2.92 23.50
CA ARG A 592 -13.37 2.61 24.93
C ARG A 592 -13.90 3.69 25.88
N PHE A 593 -13.70 4.96 25.55
CA PHE A 593 -14.08 6.08 26.40
C PHE A 593 -15.42 6.72 26.03
N ASN A 594 -16.09 6.20 25.00
CA ASN A 594 -17.35 6.72 24.47
C ASN A 594 -17.26 8.20 24.12
N VAL A 595 -16.21 8.56 23.40
CA VAL A 595 -15.97 9.86 22.78
C VAL A 595 -15.87 9.70 21.27
N ASP A 596 -15.80 10.80 20.53
CA ASP A 596 -15.58 10.71 19.07
C ASP A 596 -14.07 10.79 18.74
N PRO A 597 -13.60 10.11 17.70
CA PRO A 597 -12.24 10.32 17.19
C PRO A 597 -12.13 11.71 16.56
N ILE A 598 -11.01 12.39 16.81
CA ILE A 598 -10.82 13.77 16.33
C ILE A 598 -10.65 13.82 14.80
N SER A 599 -11.37 14.74 14.15
CA SER A 599 -11.29 14.97 12.70
C SER A 599 -11.32 16.48 12.42
N LEU A 600 -10.16 17.07 12.17
CA LEU A 600 -9.93 18.52 12.08
C LEU A 600 -10.61 19.21 10.90
N VAL A 601 -11.14 18.46 9.92
CA VAL A 601 -11.96 19.02 8.82
C VAL A 601 -13.41 19.26 9.22
N LEU A 602 -13.89 18.61 10.30
CA LEU A 602 -15.26 18.74 10.74
C LEU A 602 -15.41 19.93 11.70
N ASP A 603 -16.36 20.81 11.42
CA ASP A 603 -16.61 22.06 12.13
C ASP A 603 -16.66 21.92 13.67
N ARG A 604 -17.25 20.81 14.18
CA ARG A 604 -17.30 20.54 15.62
C ARG A 604 -15.92 20.48 16.25
N PHE A 605 -15.01 19.66 15.67
CA PHE A 605 -13.67 19.43 16.23
C PHE A 605 -12.76 20.63 15.97
N ALA A 606 -12.87 21.25 14.79
CA ALA A 606 -12.16 22.46 14.48
C ALA A 606 -12.49 23.61 15.45
N ARG A 607 -13.76 23.74 15.88
CA ARG A 607 -14.17 24.70 16.93
C ARG A 607 -13.59 24.36 18.29
N LEU A 608 -13.54 23.09 18.65
CA LEU A 608 -12.94 22.65 19.91
C LEU A 608 -11.45 23.01 19.91
N THR A 609 -10.70 22.64 18.85
CA THR A 609 -9.28 22.97 18.71
C THR A 609 -9.03 24.49 18.76
N ARG A 610 -9.84 25.28 18.06
CA ARG A 610 -9.76 26.76 18.14
C ARG A 610 -10.00 27.28 19.56
N ASN A 611 -10.96 26.70 20.31
CA ASN A 611 -11.25 27.13 21.67
C ASN A 611 -10.07 26.81 22.58
N THR A 612 -9.49 25.61 22.49
CA THR A 612 -8.28 25.23 23.23
C THR A 612 -7.11 26.16 22.93
N LEU A 613 -6.88 26.52 21.64
CA LEU A 613 -5.85 27.51 21.25
C LEU A 613 -6.13 28.89 21.86
N ARG A 614 -7.39 29.30 21.99
CA ARG A 614 -7.78 30.54 22.62
C ARG A 614 -7.48 30.52 24.12
N ASP A 615 -7.79 29.43 24.80
CA ASP A 615 -7.45 29.23 26.21
C ASP A 615 -5.93 29.30 26.44
N PHE A 616 -5.13 28.65 25.51
CA PHE A 616 -3.66 28.76 25.55
C PHE A 616 -3.17 30.19 25.41
N ALA A 617 -3.76 30.95 24.45
CA ALA A 617 -3.39 32.36 24.25
C ALA A 617 -3.77 33.24 25.44
N GLU A 618 -4.93 33.02 26.07
CA GLU A 618 -5.39 33.78 27.25
C GLU A 618 -4.54 33.51 28.47
N ASP A 619 -4.11 32.27 28.68
CA ASP A 619 -3.32 31.81 29.81
C ASP A 619 -1.81 32.00 29.62
N GLY A 620 -1.35 32.35 28.41
CA GLY A 620 0.06 32.39 28.04
C GLY A 620 0.73 31.01 28.15
N ARG A 621 -0.01 29.92 27.82
CA ARG A 621 0.41 28.54 28.04
C ARG A 621 1.30 28.05 26.88
N LEU A 622 2.45 27.49 27.23
CA LEU A 622 3.30 26.68 26.34
C LEU A 622 3.24 25.21 26.76
N PRO A 623 3.44 24.24 25.86
CA PRO A 623 3.68 22.85 26.23
C PRO A 623 4.82 22.73 27.23
N ASP A 624 4.59 22.00 28.33
CA ASP A 624 5.54 21.91 29.46
C ASP A 624 6.88 21.30 29.03
N ASN A 625 7.97 22.07 29.18
CA ASN A 625 9.38 21.69 28.97
C ASN A 625 9.75 21.14 27.58
N VAL A 626 8.80 21.03 26.62
CA VAL A 626 9.08 20.44 25.30
C VAL A 626 10.07 21.29 24.50
N PHE A 627 9.99 22.61 24.65
CA PHE A 627 10.85 23.53 23.91
C PHE A 627 12.16 23.89 24.63
N ASP A 628 12.39 23.38 25.84
CA ASP A 628 13.63 23.59 26.59
C ASP A 628 14.60 22.44 26.34
N VAL A 629 15.39 22.57 25.28
CA VAL A 629 16.38 21.56 24.87
C VAL A 629 17.79 22.00 25.31
N ASN A 630 18.42 21.22 26.19
CA ASN A 630 19.78 21.49 26.71
C ASN A 630 19.95 22.93 27.25
N GLY A 631 18.90 23.51 27.87
CA GLY A 631 18.91 24.86 28.42
C GLY A 631 18.73 25.97 27.40
N THR A 632 18.31 25.64 26.18
CA THR A 632 17.96 26.61 25.15
C THR A 632 16.47 26.48 24.88
N SER A 633 15.73 27.59 24.99
CA SER A 633 14.31 27.63 24.60
C SER A 633 14.17 27.82 23.09
N LEU A 634 13.42 26.93 22.44
CA LEU A 634 13.15 26.97 21.00
C LEU A 634 11.98 27.87 20.63
N VAL A 635 11.11 28.23 21.57
CA VAL A 635 9.92 29.07 21.35
C VAL A 635 9.84 30.16 22.41
N SER A 636 9.60 31.40 22.02
CA SER A 636 9.31 32.49 22.95
C SER A 636 7.81 32.63 23.18
N ASP A 637 7.39 33.28 24.31
CA ASP A 637 6.00 33.55 24.61
C ASP A 637 5.33 34.41 23.50
N GLU A 638 6.10 35.35 22.90
CA GLU A 638 5.63 36.19 21.80
C GLU A 638 5.34 35.38 20.56
N GLU A 639 6.27 34.49 20.17
CA GLU A 639 6.10 33.58 19.03
C GLU A 639 4.90 32.64 19.23
N ALA A 640 4.76 32.04 20.42
CA ALA A 640 3.62 31.20 20.73
C ALA A 640 2.28 31.95 20.60
N SER A 641 2.19 33.16 21.15
CA SER A 641 1.00 33.99 21.03
C SER A 641 0.65 34.32 19.59
N GLU A 642 1.64 34.61 18.75
CA GLU A 642 1.45 34.88 17.31
C GLU A 642 0.99 33.64 16.55
N ARG A 643 1.51 32.45 16.88
CA ARG A 643 1.11 31.17 16.28
C ARG A 643 -0.32 30.80 16.65
N TYR A 644 -0.71 30.92 17.93
CA TYR A 644 -2.10 30.72 18.35
C TYR A 644 -3.06 31.65 17.64
N ALA A 645 -2.70 32.94 17.54
CA ALA A 645 -3.53 33.92 16.83
C ALA A 645 -3.72 33.58 15.34
N ALA A 646 -2.64 33.14 14.67
CA ALA A 646 -2.69 32.75 13.25
C ALA A 646 -3.55 31.50 13.04
N ALA A 647 -3.45 30.50 13.90
CA ALA A 647 -4.28 29.28 13.80
C ALA A 647 -5.78 29.57 14.10
N ILE A 648 -6.07 30.49 15.04
CA ILE A 648 -7.44 30.96 15.32
C ILE A 648 -8.01 31.73 14.13
N GLU A 649 -7.20 32.59 13.49
CA GLU A 649 -7.58 33.31 12.27
C GLU A 649 -7.84 32.37 11.11
N TRP A 650 -6.97 31.36 10.91
CA TRP A 650 -7.14 30.28 9.92
C TRP A 650 -8.52 29.61 10.03
N PHE A 651 -8.91 29.21 11.25
CA PHE A 651 -10.24 28.65 11.45
C PHE A 651 -11.36 29.63 11.05
N SER A 652 -11.18 30.91 11.34
CA SER A 652 -12.19 31.93 11.03
C SER A 652 -12.34 32.14 9.51
N ASP A 653 -11.27 31.92 8.76
CA ASP A 653 -11.22 32.03 7.30
C ASP A 653 -11.67 30.73 6.61
N LYS A 654 -11.16 29.57 7.01
CA LYS A 654 -11.33 28.28 6.34
C LYS A 654 -12.42 27.37 6.93
N GLY A 655 -12.79 27.55 8.20
CA GLY A 655 -13.77 26.72 8.89
C GLY A 655 -13.28 25.35 9.36
N HIS A 656 -12.00 25.03 9.18
CA HIS A 656 -11.34 23.81 9.62
C HIS A 656 -9.96 24.09 10.22
N MET A 657 -9.30 23.05 10.77
CA MET A 657 -7.96 23.16 11.39
C MET A 657 -6.88 22.35 10.68
N ILE A 658 -7.10 22.02 9.40
CA ILE A 658 -6.06 21.39 8.57
C ILE A 658 -5.09 22.47 8.10
N ILE A 659 -3.99 22.61 8.83
CA ILE A 659 -2.87 23.51 8.56
C ILE A 659 -1.65 22.62 8.32
N SER A 660 -1.01 22.74 7.16
CA SER A 660 0.16 21.94 6.81
C SER A 660 1.17 22.76 5.99
N ASN A 661 2.05 22.11 5.24
CA ASN A 661 3.23 22.72 4.62
C ASN A 661 3.45 22.30 3.16
N GLY A 662 2.52 21.56 2.57
CA GLY A 662 2.63 21.08 1.18
C GLY A 662 2.32 22.18 0.14
N PRO A 663 2.39 21.83 -1.15
CA PRO A 663 2.17 22.77 -2.24
C PRO A 663 0.71 23.22 -2.38
N TYR A 664 -0.23 22.48 -1.79
CA TYR A 664 -1.63 22.85 -1.73
C TYR A 664 -2.09 23.04 -0.29
N LEU A 665 -2.96 23.97 -0.05
CA LEU A 665 -3.74 24.09 1.18
C LEU A 665 -5.17 23.55 0.95
N LEU A 666 -5.80 23.04 1.99
CA LEU A 666 -7.21 22.68 1.94
C LEU A 666 -8.05 23.97 1.97
N GLU A 667 -8.80 24.24 0.91
CA GLU A 667 -9.63 25.44 0.79
C GLU A 667 -11.06 25.20 1.26
N THR A 668 -11.65 24.09 0.81
CA THR A 668 -13.03 23.73 1.15
C THR A 668 -13.16 22.24 1.36
N PHE A 669 -13.97 21.86 2.36
CA PHE A 669 -14.34 20.49 2.61
C PHE A 669 -15.82 20.38 2.95
N ASP A 670 -16.57 19.56 2.19
CA ASP A 670 -17.97 19.26 2.44
C ASP A 670 -18.22 17.76 2.41
N SER A 671 -18.30 17.17 3.62
CA SER A 671 -18.54 15.74 3.80
C SER A 671 -19.91 15.29 3.26
N SER A 672 -20.90 16.18 3.24
CA SER A 672 -22.26 15.86 2.78
C SER A 672 -22.38 15.89 1.25
N ALA A 673 -21.65 16.79 0.61
CA ALA A 673 -21.52 16.87 -0.84
C ALA A 673 -20.49 15.90 -1.41
N GLN A 674 -19.71 15.22 -0.56
CA GLN A 674 -18.56 14.40 -0.97
C GLN A 674 -17.60 15.21 -1.86
N PHE A 675 -17.22 16.39 -1.39
CA PHE A 675 -16.42 17.36 -2.11
C PHE A 675 -15.28 17.90 -1.24
N ALA A 676 -14.10 18.03 -1.84
CA ALA A 676 -12.98 18.76 -1.27
C ALA A 676 -12.27 19.56 -2.36
N GLN A 677 -11.82 20.76 -2.01
CA GLN A 677 -11.02 21.61 -2.87
C GLN A 677 -9.69 21.92 -2.19
N ILE A 678 -8.61 21.70 -2.90
CA ILE A 678 -7.28 22.17 -2.50
C ILE A 678 -6.80 23.26 -3.45
N GLN A 679 -6.15 24.28 -2.91
CA GLN A 679 -5.66 25.44 -3.64
C GLN A 679 -4.15 25.56 -3.53
N ALA A 680 -3.47 25.96 -4.60
CA ALA A 680 -2.03 26.14 -4.62
C ALA A 680 -1.58 27.15 -3.55
N PHE A 681 -0.63 26.70 -2.71
CA PHE A 681 0.06 27.53 -1.73
C PHE A 681 1.39 27.98 -2.33
N ARG A 682 1.42 29.21 -2.83
CA ARG A 682 2.56 29.76 -3.56
C ARG A 682 3.47 30.55 -2.63
N ASP A 683 3.98 29.89 -1.58
CA ASP A 683 4.99 30.46 -0.69
C ASP A 683 6.31 30.63 -1.45
N SER A 684 6.91 31.82 -1.36
CA SER A 684 8.16 32.12 -2.04
C SER A 684 9.37 31.31 -1.55
N GLY A 685 9.27 30.74 -0.35
CA GLY A 685 10.26 29.85 0.24
C GLY A 685 10.01 28.37 -0.06
N TYR A 686 8.90 28.00 -0.74
CA TYR A 686 8.63 26.62 -1.10
C TYR A 686 9.67 26.12 -2.13
N PRO A 687 10.34 24.97 -1.90
CA PRO A 687 11.55 24.63 -2.64
C PRO A 687 11.30 24.07 -4.05
N PHE A 688 10.08 23.65 -4.37
CA PHE A 688 9.76 23.01 -5.65
C PHE A 688 8.86 23.88 -6.51
N LYS A 689 8.97 23.70 -7.82
CA LYS A 689 8.13 24.29 -8.85
C LYS A 689 7.76 23.24 -9.89
N PRO A 690 6.81 23.49 -10.77
CA PRO A 690 6.46 22.53 -11.81
C PRO A 690 7.68 22.10 -12.65
N GLY A 691 7.77 20.80 -12.88
CA GLY A 691 8.89 20.13 -13.53
C GLY A 691 9.91 19.51 -12.59
N ASP A 692 10.02 19.97 -11.35
CA ASP A 692 11.00 19.44 -10.39
C ASP A 692 10.61 18.05 -9.87
N LEU A 693 9.31 17.71 -9.88
CA LEU A 693 8.75 16.46 -9.35
C LEU A 693 8.18 15.53 -10.44
N TYR A 694 8.42 15.85 -11.70
CA TYR A 694 7.95 15.05 -12.83
C TYR A 694 8.92 13.92 -13.16
N TYR A 695 8.45 12.69 -13.10
CA TYR A 695 9.20 11.49 -13.50
C TYR A 695 8.71 10.88 -14.83
N GLY A 696 7.46 11.16 -15.24
CA GLY A 696 6.89 10.64 -16.47
C GLY A 696 6.60 9.14 -16.41
N LYS A 697 6.93 8.44 -17.50
CA LYS A 697 6.71 6.99 -17.62
C LYS A 697 7.92 6.19 -17.15
N PRO A 698 7.70 5.07 -16.42
CA PRO A 698 8.79 4.16 -16.10
C PRO A 698 9.38 3.54 -17.38
N PRO A 699 10.68 3.29 -17.39
CA PRO A 699 11.29 2.53 -18.47
C PRO A 699 10.73 1.10 -18.51
N THR A 700 10.62 0.54 -19.70
CA THR A 700 10.05 -0.79 -19.90
C THR A 700 11.08 -1.87 -19.59
N LEU A 701 10.68 -2.88 -18.81
CA LEU A 701 11.42 -4.13 -18.60
C LEU A 701 10.65 -5.27 -19.26
N ARG A 702 11.35 -6.12 -20.02
CA ARG A 702 10.70 -7.27 -20.69
C ARG A 702 11.66 -8.39 -21.00
N ILE A 703 11.19 -9.63 -20.93
CA ILE A 703 11.85 -10.79 -21.54
C ILE A 703 11.47 -10.79 -23.01
N THR A 704 12.46 -10.70 -23.89
CA THR A 704 12.23 -10.55 -25.35
C THR A 704 12.30 -11.88 -26.10
N ALA A 705 13.09 -12.83 -25.60
CA ALA A 705 13.20 -14.18 -26.16
C ALA A 705 13.67 -15.19 -25.10
N VAL A 706 13.26 -16.42 -25.26
CA VAL A 706 13.81 -17.60 -24.57
C VAL A 706 14.11 -18.66 -25.59
N GLU A 707 15.38 -19.00 -25.75
CA GLU A 707 15.87 -19.96 -26.78
C GLU A 707 16.51 -21.17 -26.08
N GLY A 708 16.38 -22.36 -26.69
CA GLY A 708 17.01 -23.58 -26.20
C GLY A 708 16.37 -24.17 -24.93
N ALA A 709 15.16 -23.73 -24.53
CA ALA A 709 14.44 -24.27 -23.37
C ALA A 709 13.81 -25.64 -23.72
N SER A 710 14.67 -26.65 -23.93
CA SER A 710 14.25 -28.05 -24.13
C SER A 710 15.25 -28.98 -23.44
N LEU A 711 14.74 -30.06 -22.82
CA LEU A 711 15.55 -31.10 -22.21
C LEU A 711 16.04 -32.05 -23.31
N VAL A 712 17.33 -32.31 -23.35
CA VAL A 712 17.92 -33.28 -24.27
C VAL A 712 18.50 -34.42 -23.47
N GLU A 713 18.07 -35.65 -23.78
CA GLU A 713 18.55 -36.85 -23.09
C GLU A 713 20.10 -36.92 -23.14
N GLY A 714 20.70 -37.08 -21.96
CA GLY A 714 22.14 -37.15 -21.76
C GLY A 714 22.91 -35.84 -21.89
N SER A 715 22.22 -34.70 -22.15
CA SER A 715 22.86 -33.38 -22.25
C SER A 715 22.29 -32.32 -21.29
N GLY A 716 21.09 -32.53 -20.76
CA GLY A 716 20.40 -31.55 -19.90
C GLY A 716 19.69 -30.45 -20.72
N MET A 717 19.60 -29.26 -20.16
CA MET A 717 19.02 -28.07 -20.80
C MET A 717 20.03 -26.93 -20.77
N SER A 718 20.12 -26.18 -21.86
CA SER A 718 20.86 -24.92 -21.90
C SER A 718 19.99 -23.88 -22.62
N ALA A 719 19.30 -23.05 -21.84
CA ALA A 719 18.45 -21.99 -22.37
C ALA A 719 19.16 -20.63 -22.29
N THR A 720 18.90 -19.76 -23.27
CA THR A 720 19.32 -18.37 -23.30
C THR A 720 18.08 -17.49 -23.17
N VAL A 721 18.11 -16.60 -22.20
CA VAL A 721 17.04 -15.63 -21.94
C VAL A 721 17.53 -14.25 -22.34
N SER A 722 16.83 -13.60 -23.26
CA SER A 722 17.13 -12.23 -23.69
C SER A 722 16.19 -11.26 -22.96
N VAL A 723 16.77 -10.25 -22.31
CA VAL A 723 16.04 -9.25 -21.53
C VAL A 723 16.41 -7.85 -22.03
N ASP A 724 15.40 -7.01 -22.20
CA ASP A 724 15.53 -5.59 -22.52
C ASP A 724 14.97 -4.77 -21.34
N GLY A 725 15.72 -3.77 -20.89
CA GLY A 725 15.34 -2.95 -19.74
C GLY A 725 16.41 -1.95 -19.32
N PRO A 726 16.10 -1.12 -18.30
CA PRO A 726 17.03 -0.10 -17.79
C PRO A 726 18.04 -0.71 -16.83
N GLY A 727 19.19 -0.04 -16.66
CA GLY A 727 20.17 -0.31 -15.63
C GLY A 727 20.83 -1.69 -15.69
N GLU A 728 21.19 -2.21 -14.52
CA GLU A 728 21.77 -3.55 -14.37
C GLU A 728 20.65 -4.60 -14.35
N LEU A 729 20.64 -5.44 -15.36
CA LEU A 729 19.63 -6.49 -15.52
C LEU A 729 20.07 -7.79 -14.85
N SER A 730 19.11 -8.53 -14.36
CA SER A 730 19.29 -9.86 -13.76
C SER A 730 18.09 -10.76 -14.05
N VAL A 731 18.31 -12.08 -14.02
CA VAL A 731 17.25 -13.07 -14.16
C VAL A 731 17.40 -14.12 -13.07
N GLN A 732 16.30 -14.39 -12.35
CA GLN A 732 16.15 -15.54 -11.46
C GLN A 732 15.34 -16.62 -12.19
N TYR A 733 15.66 -17.90 -11.98
CA TYR A 733 14.88 -19.00 -12.54
C TYR A 733 14.49 -20.03 -11.51
N VAL A 734 13.36 -20.69 -11.77
CA VAL A 734 12.91 -21.91 -11.09
C VAL A 734 12.53 -22.92 -12.17
N PHE A 735 13.15 -24.11 -12.12
CA PHE A 735 12.82 -25.24 -12.97
C PHE A 735 12.10 -26.28 -12.12
N GLN A 736 10.84 -26.58 -12.46
CA GLN A 736 9.91 -27.31 -11.60
C GLN A 736 9.21 -28.44 -12.37
N ASP A 737 8.98 -29.56 -11.68
CA ASP A 737 8.06 -30.60 -12.12
C ASP A 737 6.62 -30.20 -11.78
N PRO A 738 5.75 -29.92 -12.77
CA PRO A 738 4.37 -29.50 -12.49
C PRO A 738 3.51 -30.62 -11.89
N ALA A 739 3.86 -31.90 -12.08
CA ALA A 739 3.09 -33.02 -11.55
C ALA A 739 3.33 -33.22 -10.05
N THR A 740 4.57 -33.04 -9.60
CA THR A 740 4.96 -33.22 -8.20
C THR A 740 5.08 -31.87 -7.46
N GLY A 741 5.23 -30.76 -8.18
CA GLY A 741 5.54 -29.44 -7.64
C GLY A 741 6.98 -29.32 -7.11
N GLU A 742 7.84 -30.33 -7.32
CA GLU A 742 9.23 -30.33 -6.86
C GLU A 742 10.05 -29.31 -7.65
N ILE A 743 10.80 -28.46 -6.95
CA ILE A 743 11.81 -27.60 -7.57
C ILE A 743 13.05 -28.42 -7.84
N ILE A 744 13.33 -28.63 -9.12
CA ILE A 744 14.46 -29.44 -9.60
C ILE A 744 15.75 -28.63 -9.57
N ALA A 745 15.66 -27.36 -9.97
CA ALA A 745 16.76 -26.41 -9.95
C ALA A 745 16.23 -24.97 -9.84
N SER A 746 16.93 -24.11 -9.12
CA SER A 746 16.62 -22.69 -9.03
C SER A 746 17.89 -21.88 -8.78
N GLY A 747 17.84 -20.58 -9.05
CA GLY A 747 18.93 -19.65 -8.76
C GLY A 747 19.03 -18.51 -9.77
N PRO A 748 20.08 -17.68 -9.65
CA PRO A 748 20.35 -16.66 -10.64
C PRO A 748 20.82 -17.29 -11.97
N ALA A 749 20.31 -16.78 -13.09
CA ALA A 749 20.81 -17.14 -14.41
C ALA A 749 22.20 -16.53 -14.62
N GLN A 750 23.04 -17.20 -15.39
CA GLN A 750 24.40 -16.76 -15.65
C GLN A 750 24.40 -15.61 -16.66
N ALA A 751 24.91 -14.45 -16.26
CA ALA A 751 25.05 -13.32 -17.17
C ALA A 751 26.01 -13.63 -18.33
N GLY A 752 25.55 -13.37 -19.55
CA GLY A 752 26.28 -13.52 -20.81
C GLY A 752 26.70 -12.16 -21.43
N SER A 753 26.40 -11.97 -22.71
CA SER A 753 26.52 -10.65 -23.36
C SER A 753 25.39 -9.72 -22.85
N ALA A 754 25.47 -8.43 -23.14
CA ALA A 754 24.52 -7.44 -22.63
C ALA A 754 23.06 -7.83 -22.89
N GLY A 755 22.30 -8.01 -21.81
CA GLY A 755 20.90 -8.42 -21.86
C GLY A 755 20.65 -9.92 -22.12
N GLU A 756 21.68 -10.77 -22.17
CA GLU A 756 21.53 -12.22 -22.31
C GLU A 756 21.90 -12.96 -21.03
N PHE A 757 21.12 -13.97 -20.67
CA PHE A 757 21.30 -14.78 -19.46
C PHE A 757 21.15 -16.27 -19.76
N GLY A 758 22.11 -17.08 -19.30
CA GLY A 758 22.12 -18.53 -19.47
C GLY A 758 21.46 -19.24 -18.30
N VAL A 759 20.53 -20.12 -18.59
CA VAL A 759 19.94 -21.07 -17.63
C VAL A 759 20.38 -22.47 -18.01
N ASN A 760 21.09 -23.15 -17.10
CA ASN A 760 21.62 -24.47 -17.35
C ASN A 760 21.09 -25.49 -16.33
N VAL A 761 20.48 -26.58 -16.82
CA VAL A 761 20.16 -27.77 -16.04
C VAL A 761 21.12 -28.88 -16.48
N SER A 762 21.92 -29.38 -15.56
CA SER A 762 22.97 -30.35 -15.90
C SER A 762 22.43 -31.68 -16.42
N ALA A 763 23.22 -32.39 -17.19
CA ALA A 763 22.88 -33.75 -17.67
C ALA A 763 22.58 -34.71 -16.51
N ASP A 764 23.30 -34.58 -15.38
CA ASP A 764 23.09 -35.47 -14.22
C ASP A 764 21.73 -35.22 -13.57
N VAL A 765 21.27 -33.95 -13.49
CA VAL A 765 19.94 -33.59 -13.01
C VAL A 765 18.88 -34.08 -13.99
N ALA A 766 19.06 -33.84 -15.29
CA ALA A 766 18.14 -34.27 -16.33
C ALA A 766 17.98 -35.78 -16.42
N ALA A 767 19.02 -36.57 -16.16
CA ALA A 767 18.98 -38.04 -16.19
C ALA A 767 18.08 -38.65 -15.09
N GLY A 768 17.76 -37.92 -14.04
CA GLY A 768 16.84 -38.32 -12.99
C GLY A 768 15.36 -37.98 -13.26
N LEU A 769 15.08 -37.25 -14.32
CA LEU A 769 13.73 -36.78 -14.62
C LEU A 769 12.96 -37.82 -15.45
N ALA A 770 11.69 -38.03 -15.10
CA ALA A 770 10.84 -39.05 -15.70
C ALA A 770 9.55 -38.49 -16.34
N GLY A 771 9.29 -37.18 -16.18
CA GLY A 771 8.10 -36.53 -16.73
C GLY A 771 8.27 -36.12 -18.20
N ASP A 772 7.18 -35.95 -18.91
CA ASP A 772 7.17 -35.50 -20.28
C ASP A 772 7.21 -33.97 -20.42
N LEU A 773 6.79 -33.24 -19.37
CA LEU A 773 6.66 -31.79 -19.32
C LEU A 773 7.20 -31.22 -18.01
N TYR A 774 7.95 -30.13 -18.10
CA TYR A 774 8.46 -29.36 -16.97
C TYR A 774 8.15 -27.89 -17.18
N HIS A 775 8.17 -27.09 -16.10
CA HIS A 775 8.00 -25.64 -16.18
C HIS A 775 9.33 -24.94 -15.84
N LEU A 776 9.75 -24.04 -16.71
CA LEU A 776 10.81 -23.08 -16.43
C LEU A 776 10.17 -21.71 -16.17
N TYR A 777 10.23 -21.25 -14.94
CA TYR A 777 9.81 -19.90 -14.56
C TYR A 777 11.03 -19.01 -14.55
N LEU A 778 10.89 -17.83 -15.16
CA LEU A 778 11.92 -16.83 -15.32
C LEU A 778 11.40 -15.50 -14.75
N ALA A 779 12.14 -14.89 -13.84
CA ALA A 779 11.85 -13.58 -13.28
C ALA A 779 12.99 -12.62 -13.65
N ALA A 780 12.74 -11.71 -14.58
CA ALA A 780 13.68 -10.65 -14.95
C ALA A 780 13.45 -9.40 -14.09
N TYR A 781 14.52 -8.78 -13.65
CA TYR A 781 14.49 -7.58 -12.81
C TYR A 781 15.68 -6.65 -13.07
N SER A 782 15.55 -5.40 -12.58
CA SER A 782 16.53 -4.34 -12.78
C SER A 782 16.84 -3.64 -11.46
N ASP A 783 18.00 -3.01 -11.34
CA ASP A 783 18.33 -2.12 -10.22
C ASP A 783 17.54 -0.81 -10.25
N GLN A 784 16.99 -0.41 -11.40
CA GLN A 784 16.25 0.85 -11.59
C GLN A 784 14.72 0.71 -11.51
N LEU A 785 14.20 -0.50 -11.26
CA LEU A 785 12.76 -0.74 -11.11
C LEU A 785 12.49 -1.58 -9.87
N SER A 786 11.43 -1.24 -9.12
CA SER A 786 10.95 -2.05 -8.00
C SER A 786 9.89 -3.08 -8.42
N THR A 787 9.80 -3.34 -9.72
CA THR A 787 8.96 -4.37 -10.32
C THR A 787 9.81 -5.39 -11.06
N LEU A 788 9.22 -6.57 -11.27
CA LEU A 788 9.80 -7.63 -12.07
C LEU A 788 8.86 -8.06 -13.19
N VAL A 789 9.39 -8.81 -14.16
CA VAL A 789 8.62 -9.46 -15.22
C VAL A 789 8.82 -10.95 -15.13
N GLU A 790 7.72 -11.68 -14.93
CA GLU A 790 7.74 -13.14 -14.92
C GLU A 790 7.29 -13.71 -16.27
N GLN A 791 7.97 -14.77 -16.72
CA GLN A 791 7.57 -15.60 -17.86
C GLN A 791 7.72 -17.07 -17.52
N ARG A 792 6.66 -17.86 -17.78
CA ARG A 792 6.72 -19.32 -17.74
C ARG A 792 6.99 -19.86 -19.14
N VAL A 793 7.89 -20.82 -19.24
CA VAL A 793 8.17 -21.59 -20.46
C VAL A 793 7.93 -23.07 -20.17
N ASP A 794 7.14 -23.71 -21.00
CA ASP A 794 6.92 -25.15 -20.94
C ASP A 794 8.12 -25.85 -21.61
N VAL A 795 8.74 -26.79 -20.88
CA VAL A 795 9.96 -27.49 -21.30
C VAL A 795 9.64 -28.98 -21.50
N GLU A 796 9.73 -29.41 -22.72
CA GLU A 796 9.49 -30.79 -23.09
C GLU A 796 10.82 -31.56 -23.27
N PHE A 797 10.79 -32.90 -23.12
CA PHE A 797 11.90 -33.75 -23.53
C PHE A 797 11.94 -33.79 -25.06
N GLY A 798 13.00 -33.25 -25.64
CA GLY A 798 13.29 -33.34 -27.08
C GLY A 798 14.14 -34.56 -27.43
N GLU A 799 13.84 -35.25 -28.51
CA GLU A 799 14.78 -36.20 -29.09
C GLU A 799 16.06 -35.46 -29.50
N ALA A 800 17.23 -36.04 -29.25
CA ALA A 800 18.51 -35.46 -29.65
C ALA A 800 18.46 -35.10 -31.14
N MET A 801 18.46 -33.81 -31.47
CA MET A 801 18.47 -33.38 -32.87
C MET A 801 19.68 -33.94 -33.57
N GLN A 802 19.44 -34.82 -34.51
CA GLN A 802 20.47 -35.13 -35.50
C GLN A 802 20.79 -33.84 -36.28
N PRO A 803 22.05 -33.53 -36.58
CA PRO A 803 22.39 -32.32 -37.30
C PRO A 803 21.68 -32.31 -38.67
N THR A 804 20.71 -31.48 -38.82
CA THR A 804 19.99 -31.26 -40.06
C THR A 804 20.88 -30.44 -40.97
N GLU A 805 21.15 -30.94 -42.18
CA GLU A 805 21.78 -30.21 -43.29
C GLU A 805 21.11 -28.84 -43.47
N GLU A 806 21.94 -27.86 -43.69
CA GLU A 806 21.65 -26.47 -43.96
C GLU A 806 20.54 -26.30 -45.03
N VAL A 807 19.33 -25.95 -44.62
CA VAL A 807 18.26 -25.55 -45.57
C VAL A 807 18.30 -24.03 -45.65
N GLN A 808 18.62 -23.56 -46.85
CA GLN A 808 18.63 -22.14 -47.22
C GLN A 808 17.31 -21.43 -46.87
N PRO A 809 17.33 -20.16 -46.49
CA PRO A 809 16.12 -19.41 -46.08
C PRO A 809 15.25 -19.13 -47.32
N THR A 810 14.02 -19.63 -47.28
CA THR A 810 12.98 -19.26 -48.24
C THR A 810 12.31 -17.98 -47.77
N ALA A 811 12.14 -17.07 -48.71
CA ALA A 811 11.70 -15.70 -48.56
C ALA A 811 10.37 -15.52 -47.77
N GLN A 812 10.32 -14.40 -47.11
CA GLN A 812 9.14 -13.78 -46.49
C GLN A 812 7.88 -13.88 -47.33
N ALA A 813 6.80 -14.35 -46.74
CA ALA A 813 5.45 -14.16 -47.27
C ALA A 813 4.87 -12.88 -46.70
N GLU A 814 4.69 -11.88 -47.54
CA GLU A 814 3.92 -10.67 -47.28
C GLU A 814 2.47 -11.00 -46.91
N ALA A 815 1.97 -10.39 -45.90
CA ALA A 815 0.57 -10.42 -45.50
C ALA A 815 -0.27 -9.61 -46.51
N THR A 816 -1.16 -10.29 -47.21
CA THR A 816 -2.12 -9.65 -48.11
C THR A 816 -3.39 -9.27 -47.34
N PRO A 817 -3.93 -8.05 -47.51
CA PRO A 817 -5.16 -7.67 -46.84
C PRO A 817 -6.37 -8.33 -47.49
N THR A 818 -7.22 -8.95 -46.65
CA THR A 818 -8.48 -9.55 -47.13
C THR A 818 -9.52 -8.45 -47.35
N THR A 819 -9.89 -8.24 -48.58
CA THR A 819 -11.01 -7.42 -48.99
C THR A 819 -12.31 -8.19 -48.83
N ALA A 820 -13.35 -7.48 -48.33
CA ALA A 820 -14.72 -7.98 -48.23
C ALA A 820 -15.32 -8.32 -49.60
N PRO A 821 -16.22 -9.31 -49.70
CA PRO A 821 -16.99 -9.52 -50.89
C PRO A 821 -18.30 -8.72 -50.85
N THR A 822 -18.55 -8.04 -51.96
CA THR A 822 -19.81 -7.47 -52.38
C THR A 822 -20.74 -8.48 -52.98
N ASP A 823 -22.01 -8.33 -52.66
CA ASP A 823 -23.28 -8.68 -53.30
C ASP A 823 -23.33 -9.70 -54.48
N GLY A 824 -24.30 -10.59 -54.33
CA GLY A 824 -24.86 -11.41 -55.43
C GLY A 824 -26.11 -12.17 -55.00
N ASP A 825 -27.25 -11.71 -55.47
CA ASP A 825 -28.58 -12.22 -55.32
C ASP A 825 -28.78 -13.72 -55.48
N SER A 826 -29.70 -14.34 -54.73
CA SER A 826 -30.90 -15.07 -55.22
C SER A 826 -31.74 -15.65 -54.08
N GLU A 827 -33.01 -15.24 -54.09
CA GLU A 827 -34.30 -15.91 -53.83
C GLU A 827 -34.27 -17.35 -53.24
N ASP A 828 -34.98 -17.66 -52.17
CA ASP A 828 -36.41 -17.85 -51.96
C ASP A 828 -36.71 -18.84 -50.79
N GLU A 829 -37.83 -18.62 -50.17
CA GLU A 829 -38.69 -19.52 -49.33
C GLU A 829 -38.35 -19.82 -47.89
N GLY A 830 -39.05 -19.15 -47.02
CA GLY A 830 -40.20 -19.72 -46.28
C GLY A 830 -39.93 -20.19 -44.86
N GLY A 831 -40.46 -19.44 -43.91
CA GLY A 831 -40.52 -19.96 -42.52
C GLY A 831 -40.75 -18.92 -41.43
N THR A 832 -41.91 -18.31 -41.45
CA THR A 832 -42.43 -17.47 -40.39
C THR A 832 -42.48 -18.17 -39.03
N THR A 833 -41.81 -17.65 -37.99
CA THR A 833 -42.32 -17.74 -36.63
C THR A 833 -41.97 -16.47 -35.89
N THR A 834 -42.98 -15.71 -35.63
CA THR A 834 -43.05 -14.36 -35.14
C THR A 834 -42.78 -14.28 -33.66
N ILE A 835 -42.01 -13.29 -33.33
CA ILE A 835 -41.82 -12.62 -32.06
C ILE A 835 -43.14 -12.28 -31.36
N LEU A 836 -43.26 -12.68 -30.11
CA LEU A 836 -44.21 -12.06 -29.14
C LEU A 836 -43.77 -12.35 -27.69
N ILE A 837 -42.74 -11.71 -27.19
CA ILE A 837 -42.49 -11.54 -25.72
C ILE A 837 -41.71 -10.26 -25.51
N THR A 838 -42.35 -9.10 -25.53
CA THR A 838 -41.84 -7.85 -24.96
C THR A 838 -42.98 -6.85 -24.74
N ALA A 839 -43.93 -7.20 -23.87
CA ALA A 839 -44.96 -6.25 -23.41
C ALA A 839 -45.52 -6.50 -22.00
N VAL A 840 -44.93 -7.35 -21.16
CA VAL A 840 -45.48 -7.64 -19.82
C VAL A 840 -44.56 -7.16 -18.67
N ALA A 841 -43.34 -6.78 -18.93
CA ALA A 841 -42.39 -6.33 -17.88
C ALA A 841 -42.53 -4.84 -17.49
N GLY A 842 -43.15 -4.01 -18.31
CA GLY A 842 -43.28 -2.56 -18.05
C GLY A 842 -44.44 -2.17 -17.11
N ALA A 843 -45.45 -3.00 -16.96
CA ALA A 843 -46.61 -2.68 -16.13
C ALA A 843 -46.49 -3.06 -14.65
N ALA A 844 -45.60 -3.98 -14.31
CA ALA A 844 -45.41 -4.41 -12.93
C ALA A 844 -44.51 -3.44 -12.12
N VAL A 845 -43.59 -2.75 -12.77
CA VAL A 845 -42.69 -1.78 -12.11
C VAL A 845 -43.43 -0.46 -11.79
N LEU A 846 -44.36 -0.04 -12.63
CA LEU A 846 -45.17 1.17 -12.35
C LEU A 846 -46.19 0.96 -11.21
N ALA A 847 -46.74 -0.26 -11.05
CA ALA A 847 -47.67 -0.56 -9.98
C ALA A 847 -46.99 -0.65 -8.60
N LEU A 848 -45.71 -1.09 -8.54
CA LEU A 848 -44.95 -1.13 -7.31
C LEU A 848 -44.49 0.26 -6.86
N ALA A 849 -44.13 1.14 -7.80
CA ALA A 849 -43.71 2.52 -7.50
C ALA A 849 -44.88 3.37 -6.99
N LEU A 850 -46.08 3.18 -7.52
CA LEU A 850 -47.32 3.86 -7.05
C LEU A 850 -47.79 3.32 -5.69
N GLY A 851 -47.63 2.01 -5.41
CA GLY A 851 -47.94 1.41 -4.12
C GLY A 851 -47.02 1.93 -2.99
N LEU A 852 -45.74 2.10 -3.27
CA LEU A 852 -44.76 2.59 -2.28
C LEU A 852 -44.93 4.09 -1.99
N ALA A 853 -45.29 4.91 -3.00
CA ALA A 853 -45.59 6.33 -2.83
C ALA A 853 -46.87 6.58 -1.98
N LEU A 854 -47.87 5.71 -2.11
CA LEU A 854 -49.10 5.77 -1.29
C LEU A 854 -48.86 5.31 0.16
N LEU A 855 -47.94 4.39 0.38
CA LEU A 855 -47.56 3.96 1.74
C LEU A 855 -46.76 5.05 2.48
N ILE A 856 -45.87 5.75 1.78
CA ILE A 856 -45.07 6.86 2.35
C ILE A 856 -45.94 8.08 2.65
N MET A 857 -46.95 8.36 1.83
CA MET A 857 -47.90 9.44 2.11
C MET A 857 -48.88 9.13 3.26
N ARG A 858 -49.13 7.85 3.58
CA ARG A 858 -49.98 7.45 4.69
C ARG A 858 -49.29 7.44 6.05
N SER A 859 -47.92 7.36 6.06
CA SER A 859 -47.14 7.38 7.31
C SER A 859 -46.86 8.79 7.84
N ARG A 860 -47.18 9.86 7.07
CA ARG A 860 -46.98 11.26 7.47
C ARG A 860 -48.21 11.97 8.04
N ARG A 861 -49.25 11.26 8.38
CA ARG A 861 -50.43 11.83 9.08
C ARG A 861 -50.72 11.07 10.37
N ARG A 862 -50.03 11.44 11.44
CA ARG A 862 -50.53 11.43 12.84
C ARG A 862 -49.83 12.53 13.61
N PRO A 863 -50.62 13.42 14.23
CA PRO A 863 -50.07 14.42 15.17
C PRO A 863 -50.03 13.86 16.58
N GLU A 864 -49.19 14.48 17.37
CA GLU A 864 -48.86 14.42 18.81
C GLU A 864 -47.68 13.53 19.18
#